data_5171d918d22d233392e7811b709628e5
#
_entry.id   5171d918d22d233392e7811b709628e5
#
_cell.length_a   1.000
_cell.length_b   1.000
_cell.length_c   1.000
_cell.angle_alpha   90.00
_cell.angle_beta   90.00
_cell.angle_gamma   90.00
#
_symmetry.space_group_name_H-M   'P 1'
#
loop_
_entity.id
_entity.type
_entity.pdbx_description
1 polymer ?
#
loop_
_entity_poly.entity_id
_entity_poly.type
_entity_poly.pdbx_seq_one_letter_code
_entity_poly.pdbx_strand_id
1 'polypeptide(L)'
;MDNTEKEAVRLPENAFRELQEGEEYTPIMKPDKVYPEVNTWSVTWGILMAMLFSAAAAYLGLKVGQVFEAAIPIAIIAVGVSTAAKRNKALGENVIIQSIGACSGAVVAGAIFTLPAIYILQAKYPEMTSSFVKMFLASALGGILGILFLIPFRKYFVSDMHGKYPFPEATATTQVLVSGAKGGDQAKPLLIAGIVGGLYDFIVSTFGWWNENFTSRVIGLGQELADKAKIVFKVNTGAAVLGLGYIVGLKYALYITLGSLAVWWLIVPGMSLIFHDQVLNMWDPTITATVGAMAPEDIFKAYARSIGIGGIAMAGVIGIIKSWGIIKSAVSLASKELKGKSGAAVKVKRTQRDIPFKIIAIGSLATLIITFIFFWTGVMNGNLLFAAVGILLVAVIAFLFTTVAANAIAIVGSNPVSGMTLMTLILASVVMVGVGLRGPGGMLAALIMGGVVCTALSMAGSFITDLKIGYWLGTTPAKQETWKFLGTIVSAATVVAVMIVLNKTYGFASGKLAAPQANAMAAVIDPLMNGVGAPWILYGIGALIAIVLDRCHIPALAVALGMFIPLELNVPLVVGGAINWFVTSRSKDEAINKARGEKGTLIASGFIAGGALMGVVSALLKFGGIELSIADTWWSNPLSEMTSLLAYVCLICYFIKATRVKK
;
A
#
# COMPACT_ATOMS: atom_id res chain seq x y z
N MET A 1 30.14 9.72 37.22
CA MET A 1 29.29 9.46 36.06
C MET A 1 29.88 8.32 35.28
N ASP A 2 29.22 7.20 35.36
CA ASP A 2 29.73 5.88 35.00
C ASP A 2 29.98 5.76 33.49
N ASN A 3 31.19 5.43 33.11
CA ASN A 3 31.66 5.24 31.73
C ASN A 3 31.11 3.95 31.06
N THR A 4 30.27 3.21 31.75
CA THR A 4 29.68 1.93 31.31
C THR A 4 28.39 2.06 30.45
N GLU A 5 27.84 3.28 30.24
CA GLU A 5 26.60 3.49 29.48
C GLU A 5 26.80 3.82 27.99
N LYS A 6 28.00 3.82 27.46
CA LYS A 6 28.29 4.02 26.03
C LYS A 6 28.52 2.73 25.25
N GLU A 7 28.17 1.57 25.80
CA GLU A 7 28.13 0.36 25.00
C GLU A 7 27.13 0.55 23.86
N ALA A 8 27.65 0.45 22.66
CA ALA A 8 26.87 0.66 21.45
C ALA A 8 25.64 -0.26 21.46
N VAL A 9 24.44 0.32 21.59
CA VAL A 9 23.17 -0.40 21.47
C VAL A 9 23.18 -1.12 20.12
N ARG A 10 23.37 -2.43 20.13
CA ARG A 10 23.34 -3.30 18.93
C ARG A 10 22.36 -4.43 19.20
N LEU A 11 21.70 -4.87 18.12
CA LEU A 11 20.91 -6.09 18.22
C LEU A 11 21.83 -7.26 18.57
N PRO A 12 21.38 -8.21 19.41
CA PRO A 12 22.08 -9.45 19.64
C PRO A 12 22.36 -10.20 18.35
N GLU A 13 23.46 -10.96 18.28
CA GLU A 13 23.84 -11.73 17.08
C GLU A 13 22.77 -12.75 16.65
N ASN A 14 22.02 -13.26 17.62
CA ASN A 14 20.94 -14.22 17.37
C ASN A 14 19.60 -13.55 16.97
N ALA A 15 19.53 -12.24 16.75
CA ALA A 15 18.27 -11.55 16.40
C ALA A 15 17.66 -12.03 15.07
N PHE A 16 18.50 -12.39 14.10
CA PHE A 16 18.06 -12.70 12.73
C PHE A 16 18.29 -14.16 12.31
N ARG A 17 18.81 -15.01 13.20
CA ARG A 17 18.98 -16.44 12.95
C ARG A 17 18.05 -17.29 13.81
N GLU A 18 17.84 -18.54 13.41
CA GLU A 18 17.11 -19.50 14.24
C GLU A 18 17.85 -19.71 15.58
N LEU A 19 17.07 -19.81 16.66
CA LEU A 19 17.60 -20.09 17.98
C LEU A 19 18.00 -21.56 18.08
N GLN A 20 19.14 -21.84 18.73
CA GLN A 20 19.56 -23.19 19.04
C GLN A 20 18.73 -23.78 20.18
N GLU A 21 18.73 -25.08 20.33
CA GLU A 21 18.01 -25.77 21.41
C GLU A 21 18.47 -25.27 22.78
N GLY A 22 17.50 -24.73 23.56
CA GLY A 22 17.81 -24.11 24.87
C GLY A 22 18.25 -22.65 24.81
N GLU A 23 18.40 -22.05 23.63
CA GLU A 23 18.75 -20.64 23.48
C GLU A 23 17.51 -19.75 23.58
N GLU A 24 17.57 -18.69 24.38
CA GLU A 24 16.51 -17.65 24.46
C GLU A 24 16.98 -16.35 23.79
N TYR A 25 16.07 -15.70 23.09
CA TYR A 25 16.29 -14.34 22.56
C TYR A 25 16.14 -13.31 23.68
N THR A 26 17.19 -12.51 23.91
CA THR A 26 17.14 -11.39 24.86
C THR A 26 17.17 -10.06 24.11
N PRO A 27 16.06 -9.28 24.15
CA PRO A 27 15.97 -8.02 23.45
C PRO A 27 16.81 -6.91 24.11
N ILE A 28 17.01 -5.80 23.39
CA ILE A 28 17.78 -4.62 23.86
C ILE A 28 17.17 -4.06 25.17
N MET A 29 15.86 -3.86 25.20
CA MET A 29 15.14 -3.48 26.42
C MET A 29 14.80 -4.74 27.22
N LYS A 30 15.59 -5.02 28.26
CA LYS A 30 15.49 -6.24 29.05
C LYS A 30 14.09 -6.47 29.62
N PRO A 31 13.60 -7.73 29.68
CA PRO A 31 12.25 -8.05 30.12
C PRO A 31 11.94 -7.69 31.58
N ASP A 32 12.95 -7.67 32.43
CA ASP A 32 12.90 -7.41 33.86
C ASP A 32 12.92 -5.93 34.24
N LYS A 33 13.24 -5.05 33.26
CA LYS A 33 13.30 -3.59 33.48
C LYS A 33 12.09 -2.89 32.86
N VAL A 34 11.69 -1.77 33.49
CA VAL A 34 10.64 -0.87 32.97
C VAL A 34 11.30 0.25 32.19
N TYR A 35 10.78 0.49 31.01
CA TYR A 35 11.26 1.56 30.10
C TYR A 35 10.10 2.52 29.80
N PRO A 36 10.39 3.82 29.49
CA PRO A 36 9.40 4.71 28.97
C PRO A 36 8.98 4.24 27.56
N GLU A 37 7.71 3.96 27.39
CA GLU A 37 7.13 3.53 26.12
C GLU A 37 5.97 4.45 25.73
N VAL A 38 4.84 4.36 26.47
CA VAL A 38 3.64 5.14 26.24
C VAL A 38 3.60 6.33 27.18
N ASN A 39 3.58 7.53 26.63
CA ASN A 39 3.36 8.79 27.34
C ASN A 39 2.82 9.83 26.35
N THR A 40 2.53 11.04 26.83
CA THR A 40 1.97 12.13 26.01
C THR A 40 2.84 12.42 24.79
N TRP A 41 4.19 12.38 24.92
CA TRP A 41 5.11 12.60 23.81
C TRP A 41 4.94 11.55 22.71
N SER A 42 5.05 10.27 23.05
CA SER A 42 4.99 9.19 22.08
C SER A 42 3.62 9.10 21.39
N VAL A 43 2.54 9.33 22.13
CA VAL A 43 1.17 9.31 21.59
C VAL A 43 0.94 10.51 20.66
N THR A 44 1.30 11.72 21.07
CA THR A 44 1.12 12.93 20.23
C THR A 44 1.89 12.83 18.93
N TRP A 45 3.18 12.48 18.98
CA TRP A 45 3.97 12.29 17.77
C TRP A 45 3.47 11.14 16.91
N GLY A 46 3.02 10.03 17.52
CA GLY A 46 2.39 8.91 16.80
C GLY A 46 1.14 9.33 16.03
N ILE A 47 0.26 10.12 16.66
CA ILE A 47 -0.95 10.68 16.02
C ILE A 47 -0.57 11.61 14.85
N LEU A 48 0.39 12.53 15.09
CA LEU A 48 0.85 13.44 14.03
C LEU A 48 1.41 12.68 12.83
N MET A 49 2.21 11.64 13.08
CA MET A 49 2.75 10.78 12.01
C MET A 49 1.63 10.00 11.31
N ALA A 50 0.66 9.46 12.05
CA ALA A 50 -0.49 8.78 11.46
C ALA A 50 -1.28 9.70 10.52
N MET A 51 -1.56 10.95 10.92
CA MET A 51 -2.25 11.93 10.08
C MET A 51 -1.43 12.31 8.84
N LEU A 52 -0.17 12.69 9.04
CA LEU A 52 0.72 13.16 7.98
C LEU A 52 0.91 12.12 6.89
N PHE A 53 1.28 10.90 7.30
CA PHE A 53 1.55 9.83 6.36
C PHE A 53 0.28 9.19 5.79
N SER A 54 -0.88 9.26 6.48
CA SER A 54 -2.16 8.88 5.86
C SER A 54 -2.52 9.81 4.70
N ALA A 55 -2.32 11.10 4.86
CA ALA A 55 -2.57 12.07 3.79
C ALA A 55 -1.64 11.83 2.59
N ALA A 56 -0.33 11.67 2.86
CA ALA A 56 0.67 11.41 1.84
C ALA A 56 0.41 10.08 1.09
N ALA A 57 0.17 8.99 1.83
CA ALA A 57 -0.08 7.67 1.27
C ALA A 57 -1.39 7.63 0.47
N ALA A 58 -2.44 8.34 0.92
CA ALA A 58 -3.70 8.43 0.19
C ALA A 58 -3.52 9.11 -1.18
N TYR A 59 -2.83 10.25 -1.22
CA TYR A 59 -2.55 10.95 -2.46
C TYR A 59 -1.73 10.09 -3.44
N LEU A 60 -0.60 9.57 -2.96
CA LEU A 60 0.30 8.77 -3.81
C LEU A 60 -0.37 7.46 -4.27
N GLY A 61 -1.06 6.79 -3.37
CA GLY A 61 -1.76 5.55 -3.70
C GLY A 61 -2.89 5.73 -4.71
N LEU A 62 -3.62 6.83 -4.64
CA LEU A 62 -4.63 7.20 -5.64
C LEU A 62 -4.00 7.62 -6.96
N LYS A 63 -2.80 8.21 -6.94
CA LYS A 63 -2.08 8.60 -8.14
C LYS A 63 -1.45 7.41 -8.86
N VAL A 64 -0.73 6.55 -8.12
CA VAL A 64 0.12 5.47 -8.67
C VAL A 64 -0.54 4.09 -8.59
N GLY A 65 -1.55 3.91 -7.73
CA GLY A 65 -2.17 2.61 -7.47
C GLY A 65 -1.34 1.70 -6.56
N GLN A 66 -0.33 2.26 -5.88
CA GLN A 66 0.52 1.57 -4.94
C GLN A 66 0.61 2.36 -3.64
N VAL A 67 0.50 1.70 -2.50
CA VAL A 67 0.70 2.31 -1.18
C VAL A 67 2.07 1.91 -0.67
N PHE A 68 2.82 2.86 -0.17
CA PHE A 68 4.09 2.61 0.50
C PHE A 68 3.88 2.47 2.01
N GLU A 69 4.63 1.56 2.60
CA GLU A 69 4.69 1.42 4.04
C GLU A 69 5.57 2.54 4.62
N ALA A 70 5.01 3.30 5.56
CA ALA A 70 5.69 4.48 6.11
C ALA A 70 6.53 4.18 7.36
N ALA A 71 6.71 2.91 7.73
CA ALA A 71 7.38 2.50 8.97
C ALA A 71 8.80 3.07 9.09
N ILE A 72 9.61 2.98 8.02
CA ILE A 72 10.98 3.49 8.01
C ILE A 72 11.04 5.01 8.15
N PRO A 73 10.36 5.83 7.31
CA PRO A 73 10.41 7.29 7.46
C PRO A 73 9.85 7.76 8.80
N ILE A 74 8.81 7.12 9.33
CA ILE A 74 8.28 7.45 10.65
C ILE A 74 9.30 7.13 11.76
N ALA A 75 9.98 5.99 11.69
CA ALA A 75 11.03 5.64 12.64
C ALA A 75 12.18 6.68 12.64
N ILE A 76 12.59 7.15 11.47
CA ILE A 76 13.62 8.17 11.33
C ILE A 76 13.18 9.50 11.95
N ILE A 77 11.94 9.93 11.68
CA ILE A 77 11.40 11.15 12.27
C ILE A 77 11.27 10.99 13.78
N ALA A 78 10.77 9.86 14.29
CA ALA A 78 10.65 9.58 15.72
C ALA A 78 12.01 9.72 16.43
N VAL A 79 13.05 9.12 15.85
CA VAL A 79 14.43 9.25 16.36
C VAL A 79 14.90 10.70 16.28
N GLY A 80 14.69 11.37 15.15
CA GLY A 80 15.12 12.76 14.93
C GLY A 80 14.52 13.73 15.95
N VAL A 81 13.18 13.66 16.16
CA VAL A 81 12.50 14.55 17.11
C VAL A 81 12.86 14.22 18.56
N SER A 82 13.05 12.95 18.90
CA SER A 82 13.49 12.53 20.23
C SER A 82 14.91 12.99 20.54
N THR A 83 15.80 12.91 19.54
CA THR A 83 17.18 13.43 19.65
C THR A 83 17.20 14.96 19.78
N ALA A 84 16.44 15.66 18.95
CA ALA A 84 16.33 17.11 19.01
C ALA A 84 15.79 17.61 20.37
N ALA A 85 14.83 16.87 20.93
CA ALA A 85 14.28 17.13 22.27
C ALA A 85 15.16 16.60 23.41
N LYS A 86 16.35 16.07 23.12
CA LYS A 86 17.31 15.51 24.09
C LYS A 86 16.69 14.49 25.06
N ARG A 87 15.79 13.63 24.54
CA ARG A 87 15.12 12.62 25.36
C ARG A 87 16.05 11.44 25.65
N ASN A 88 16.23 11.14 26.91
CA ASN A 88 17.01 9.99 27.36
C ASN A 88 16.14 8.71 27.32
N LYS A 89 16.75 7.58 26.88
CA LYS A 89 16.08 6.27 26.81
C LYS A 89 14.81 6.25 25.96
N ALA A 90 14.79 7.01 24.87
CA ALA A 90 13.63 7.20 23.99
C ALA A 90 13.31 5.99 23.09
N LEU A 91 14.07 4.89 23.13
CA LEU A 91 13.89 3.75 22.22
C LEU A 91 12.47 3.19 22.27
N GLY A 92 11.92 2.96 23.48
CA GLY A 92 10.55 2.48 23.64
C GLY A 92 9.50 3.46 23.17
N GLU A 93 9.70 4.77 23.43
CA GLU A 93 8.83 5.85 22.93
C GLU A 93 8.82 5.89 21.40
N ASN A 94 10.01 5.77 20.76
CA ASN A 94 10.16 5.79 19.31
C ASN A 94 9.47 4.59 18.64
N VAL A 95 9.49 3.41 19.28
CA VAL A 95 8.73 2.24 18.79
C VAL A 95 7.23 2.51 18.83
N ILE A 96 6.72 3.15 19.89
CA ILE A 96 5.29 3.49 20.00
C ILE A 96 4.91 4.55 18.95
N ILE A 97 5.74 5.58 18.75
CA ILE A 97 5.52 6.59 17.69
C ILE A 97 5.43 5.89 16.32
N GLN A 98 6.39 5.01 16.02
CA GLN A 98 6.44 4.27 14.78
C GLN A 98 5.21 3.37 14.62
N SER A 99 4.83 2.61 15.65
CA SER A 99 3.70 1.69 15.59
C SER A 99 2.35 2.39 15.41
N ILE A 100 2.11 3.53 16.10
CA ILE A 100 0.90 4.33 15.90
C ILE A 100 0.91 4.95 14.51
N GLY A 101 2.04 5.52 14.09
CA GLY A 101 2.18 6.17 12.79
C GLY A 101 2.03 5.21 11.61
N ALA A 102 2.53 3.98 11.73
CA ALA A 102 2.45 2.96 10.68
C ALA A 102 1.00 2.50 10.36
N CYS A 103 0.00 2.86 11.19
CA CYS A 103 -1.41 2.72 10.82
C CYS A 103 -1.75 3.45 9.52
N SER A 104 -0.99 4.49 9.17
CA SER A 104 -1.20 5.29 7.96
C SER A 104 -1.19 4.43 6.69
N GLY A 105 -0.12 3.71 6.41
CA GLY A 105 -0.02 2.86 5.22
C GLY A 105 -1.06 1.75 5.22
N ALA A 106 -1.26 1.11 6.37
CA ALA A 106 -2.19 0.01 6.53
C ALA A 106 -3.65 0.38 6.25
N VAL A 107 -4.16 1.43 6.89
CA VAL A 107 -5.56 1.88 6.70
C VAL A 107 -5.76 2.44 5.31
N VAL A 108 -4.78 3.22 4.82
CA VAL A 108 -4.86 3.82 3.50
C VAL A 108 -4.95 2.75 2.42
N ALA A 109 -4.11 1.71 2.45
CA ALA A 109 -4.13 0.65 1.45
C ALA A 109 -5.50 -0.05 1.38
N GLY A 110 -6.13 -0.31 2.51
CA GLY A 110 -7.47 -0.88 2.55
C GLY A 110 -8.55 0.06 2.00
N ALA A 111 -8.51 1.32 2.40
CA ALA A 111 -9.54 2.30 2.05
C ALA A 111 -9.50 2.74 0.59
N ILE A 112 -8.32 3.16 0.09
CA ILE A 112 -8.22 3.78 -1.24
C ILE A 112 -8.30 2.79 -2.41
N PHE A 113 -8.16 1.50 -2.15
CA PHE A 113 -8.30 0.51 -3.22
C PHE A 113 -9.77 0.20 -3.53
N THR A 114 -10.67 0.42 -2.57
CA THR A 114 -12.09 0.09 -2.71
C THR A 114 -13.02 1.30 -2.72
N LEU A 115 -12.92 2.17 -1.71
CA LEU A 115 -13.92 3.21 -1.48
C LEU A 115 -14.00 4.29 -2.58
N PRO A 116 -12.91 4.71 -3.25
CA PRO A 116 -13.02 5.67 -4.36
C PRO A 116 -13.79 5.13 -5.57
N ALA A 117 -13.91 3.79 -5.70
CA ALA A 117 -14.75 3.18 -6.72
C ALA A 117 -16.23 3.60 -6.61
N ILE A 118 -16.69 3.96 -5.40
CA ILE A 118 -18.04 4.51 -5.19
C ILE A 118 -18.22 5.81 -6.00
N TYR A 119 -17.24 6.71 -5.97
CA TYR A 119 -17.30 7.97 -6.73
C TYR A 119 -17.21 7.75 -8.24
N ILE A 120 -16.45 6.74 -8.68
CA ILE A 120 -16.33 6.36 -10.09
C ILE A 120 -17.67 5.83 -10.59
N LEU A 121 -18.31 4.94 -9.84
CA LEU A 121 -19.62 4.38 -10.18
C LEU A 121 -20.74 5.39 -10.02
N GLN A 122 -20.65 6.34 -9.08
CA GLN A 122 -21.63 7.41 -8.92
C GLN A 122 -21.77 8.29 -10.16
N ALA A 123 -20.71 8.44 -10.96
CA ALA A 123 -20.79 9.15 -12.24
C ALA A 123 -21.74 8.46 -13.23
N LYS A 124 -21.86 7.13 -13.14
CA LYS A 124 -22.77 6.30 -13.98
C LYS A 124 -24.12 6.06 -13.30
N TYR A 125 -24.12 5.95 -11.96
CA TYR A 125 -25.28 5.66 -11.11
C TYR A 125 -25.42 6.72 -10.03
N PRO A 126 -26.09 7.87 -10.31
CA PRO A 126 -26.18 9.02 -9.38
C PRO A 126 -26.82 8.69 -8.02
N GLU A 127 -27.64 7.65 -7.97
CA GLU A 127 -28.27 7.15 -6.73
C GLU A 127 -27.27 6.52 -5.74
N MET A 128 -26.08 6.16 -6.18
CA MET A 128 -25.00 5.68 -5.29
C MET A 128 -24.43 6.84 -4.49
N THR A 129 -24.94 7.01 -3.27
CA THR A 129 -24.45 8.06 -2.38
C THR A 129 -23.63 7.46 -1.26
N SER A 130 -22.49 8.08 -0.98
CA SER A 130 -21.68 7.75 0.18
C SER A 130 -21.43 8.99 1.03
N SER A 131 -21.25 8.80 2.34
CA SER A 131 -20.94 9.86 3.28
C SER A 131 -19.58 9.62 3.94
N PHE A 132 -19.01 10.69 4.51
CA PHE A 132 -17.81 10.58 5.33
C PHE A 132 -17.95 9.46 6.38
N VAL A 133 -19.09 9.42 7.09
CA VAL A 133 -19.34 8.47 8.17
C VAL A 133 -19.33 7.02 7.68
N LYS A 134 -19.97 6.73 6.53
CA LYS A 134 -19.99 5.37 5.97
C LYS A 134 -18.59 4.88 5.60
N MET A 135 -17.80 5.71 4.94
CA MET A 135 -16.44 5.38 4.53
C MET A 135 -15.49 5.28 5.73
N PHE A 136 -15.65 6.21 6.70
CA PHE A 136 -14.89 6.18 7.94
C PHE A 136 -15.16 4.90 8.74
N LEU A 137 -16.43 4.53 8.93
CA LEU A 137 -16.80 3.31 9.65
C LEU A 137 -16.27 2.06 8.94
N ALA A 138 -16.36 1.99 7.61
CA ALA A 138 -15.80 0.87 6.85
C ALA A 138 -14.29 0.70 7.11
N SER A 139 -13.53 1.79 7.04
CA SER A 139 -12.08 1.76 7.26
C SER A 139 -11.71 1.51 8.72
N ALA A 140 -12.39 2.18 9.66
CA ALA A 140 -12.10 2.05 11.08
C ALA A 140 -12.45 0.66 11.63
N LEU A 141 -13.66 0.15 11.32
CA LEU A 141 -14.08 -1.18 11.75
C LEU A 141 -13.22 -2.28 11.12
N GLY A 142 -12.86 -2.12 9.84
CA GLY A 142 -11.93 -3.04 9.19
C GLY A 142 -10.58 -3.06 9.89
N GLY A 143 -9.98 -1.92 10.14
CA GLY A 143 -8.68 -1.83 10.82
C GLY A 143 -8.72 -2.41 12.25
N ILE A 144 -9.81 -2.15 13.01
CA ILE A 144 -10.02 -2.72 14.35
C ILE A 144 -10.11 -4.25 14.27
N LEU A 145 -10.89 -4.81 13.33
CA LEU A 145 -10.96 -6.26 13.10
C LEU A 145 -9.61 -6.85 12.75
N GLY A 146 -8.82 -6.18 11.90
CA GLY A 146 -7.48 -6.62 11.52
C GLY A 146 -6.53 -6.73 12.71
N ILE A 147 -6.56 -5.76 13.63
CA ILE A 147 -5.79 -5.82 14.88
C ILE A 147 -6.24 -6.99 15.73
N LEU A 148 -7.55 -7.09 16.01
CA LEU A 148 -8.11 -8.11 16.89
C LEU A 148 -7.91 -9.53 16.36
N PHE A 149 -8.03 -9.74 15.05
CA PHE A 149 -7.83 -11.05 14.43
C PHE A 149 -6.37 -11.46 14.34
N LEU A 150 -5.44 -10.49 14.33
CA LEU A 150 -4.00 -10.78 14.27
C LEU A 150 -3.40 -11.16 15.64
N ILE A 151 -3.79 -10.48 16.73
CA ILE A 151 -3.15 -10.65 18.05
C ILE A 151 -3.00 -12.12 18.46
N PRO A 152 -4.01 -13.01 18.28
CA PRO A 152 -3.85 -14.44 18.62
C PRO A 152 -2.71 -15.15 17.88
N PHE A 153 -2.30 -14.66 16.71
CA PHE A 153 -1.23 -15.23 15.90
C PHE A 153 0.15 -14.59 16.14
N ARG A 154 0.19 -13.49 16.92
CA ARG A 154 1.45 -12.78 17.21
C ARG A 154 2.55 -13.72 17.68
N LYS A 155 2.27 -14.53 18.70
CA LYS A 155 3.26 -15.41 19.29
C LYS A 155 3.85 -16.35 18.25
N TYR A 156 3.02 -16.94 17.41
CA TYR A 156 3.47 -17.84 16.35
C TYR A 156 4.41 -17.14 15.36
N PHE A 157 3.97 -16.04 14.71
CA PHE A 157 4.77 -15.39 13.68
C PHE A 157 6.03 -14.70 14.24
N VAL A 158 5.92 -14.09 15.41
CA VAL A 158 6.95 -13.19 15.94
C VAL A 158 7.98 -13.93 16.80
N SER A 159 7.52 -14.84 17.67
CA SER A 159 8.35 -15.52 18.67
C SER A 159 8.67 -16.97 18.29
N ASP A 160 7.65 -17.80 18.02
CA ASP A 160 7.84 -19.23 17.78
C ASP A 160 8.58 -19.51 16.45
N MET A 161 8.37 -18.63 15.46
CA MET A 161 9.08 -18.67 14.17
C MET A 161 10.27 -17.72 14.11
N HIS A 162 10.94 -17.47 15.25
CA HIS A 162 12.13 -16.64 15.32
C HIS A 162 13.23 -17.14 14.36
N GLY A 163 13.76 -16.22 13.56
CA GLY A 163 14.81 -16.52 12.57
C GLY A 163 14.36 -17.23 11.30
N LYS A 164 13.15 -17.82 11.27
CA LYS A 164 12.60 -18.50 10.08
C LYS A 164 12.02 -17.54 9.05
N TYR A 165 11.50 -16.41 9.49
CA TYR A 165 10.94 -15.38 8.62
C TYR A 165 11.88 -14.16 8.59
N PRO A 166 12.23 -13.65 7.40
CA PRO A 166 13.21 -12.56 7.26
C PRO A 166 12.68 -11.19 7.71
N PHE A 167 11.36 -10.96 7.67
CA PHE A 167 10.74 -9.67 8.00
C PHE A 167 11.52 -8.46 7.47
N PRO A 168 11.66 -8.29 6.14
CA PRO A 168 12.62 -7.33 5.56
C PRO A 168 12.38 -5.90 6.03
N GLU A 169 11.13 -5.46 6.07
CA GLU A 169 10.75 -4.11 6.51
C GLU A 169 10.97 -3.90 8.01
N ALA A 170 10.58 -4.89 8.84
CA ALA A 170 10.82 -4.83 10.28
C ALA A 170 12.32 -4.77 10.58
N THR A 171 13.12 -5.53 9.83
CA THR A 171 14.59 -5.52 9.95
C THR A 171 15.16 -4.13 9.68
N ALA A 172 14.78 -3.52 8.56
CA ALA A 172 15.24 -2.19 8.19
C ALA A 172 14.79 -1.13 9.21
N THR A 173 13.53 -1.14 9.61
CA THR A 173 12.97 -0.20 10.61
C THR A 173 13.65 -0.36 11.98
N THR A 174 13.88 -1.60 12.41
CA THR A 174 14.60 -1.89 13.67
C THR A 174 16.02 -1.35 13.64
N GLN A 175 16.75 -1.53 12.53
CA GLN A 175 18.10 -0.99 12.37
C GLN A 175 18.11 0.54 12.46
N VAL A 176 17.13 1.22 11.89
CA VAL A 176 16.97 2.69 12.00
C VAL A 176 16.75 3.09 13.46
N LEU A 177 15.84 2.45 14.18
CA LEU A 177 15.54 2.77 15.58
C LEU A 177 16.75 2.56 16.48
N VAL A 178 17.52 1.49 16.27
CA VAL A 178 18.75 1.17 17.03
C VAL A 178 19.87 2.14 16.68
N SER A 179 20.10 2.44 15.40
CA SER A 179 21.16 3.37 14.98
C SER A 179 20.87 4.80 15.41
N GLY A 180 19.61 5.18 15.46
CA GLY A 180 19.17 6.48 15.94
C GLY A 180 19.44 6.73 17.42
N ALA A 181 19.55 5.68 18.22
CA ALA A 181 20.00 5.80 19.60
C ALA A 181 21.47 6.29 19.72
N LYS A 182 22.21 6.31 18.60
CA LYS A 182 23.60 6.81 18.53
C LYS A 182 23.77 8.26 18.08
N GLY A 183 22.71 8.92 17.59
CA GLY A 183 22.75 10.31 17.12
C GLY A 183 22.01 10.53 15.80
N GLY A 184 21.24 11.60 15.72
CA GLY A 184 20.25 11.90 14.68
C GLY A 184 20.77 12.29 13.28
N ASP A 185 22.02 12.02 12.91
CA ASP A 185 22.58 12.40 11.60
C ASP A 185 21.90 11.69 10.40
N GLN A 186 21.22 10.59 10.64
CA GLN A 186 20.47 9.87 9.60
C GLN A 186 19.18 10.59 9.17
N ALA A 187 18.63 11.48 9.99
CA ALA A 187 17.44 12.25 9.63
C ALA A 187 17.72 13.32 8.56
N LYS A 188 18.95 13.86 8.49
CA LYS A 188 19.31 14.91 7.54
C LYS A 188 19.11 14.53 6.07
N PRO A 189 19.61 13.37 5.57
CA PRO A 189 19.38 12.96 4.18
C PRO A 189 17.91 12.83 3.83
N LEU A 190 17.10 12.28 4.74
CA LEU A 190 15.65 12.14 4.58
C LEU A 190 14.97 13.51 4.45
N LEU A 191 15.26 14.43 5.39
CA LEU A 191 14.64 15.77 5.42
C LEU A 191 15.03 16.60 4.20
N ILE A 192 16.33 16.63 3.85
CA ILE A 192 16.80 17.36 2.66
C ILE A 192 16.17 16.77 1.39
N ALA A 193 16.14 15.45 1.26
CA ALA A 193 15.50 14.80 0.12
C ALA A 193 13.98 15.04 0.10
N GLY A 194 13.34 15.08 1.27
CA GLY A 194 11.92 15.43 1.41
C GLY A 194 11.62 16.85 0.93
N ILE A 195 12.46 17.81 1.27
CA ILE A 195 12.33 19.19 0.78
C ILE A 195 12.58 19.25 -0.73
N VAL A 196 13.65 18.63 -1.23
CA VAL A 196 13.97 18.65 -2.68
C VAL A 196 12.89 17.98 -3.51
N GLY A 197 12.50 16.75 -3.15
CA GLY A 197 11.46 16.01 -3.85
C GLY A 197 10.08 16.66 -3.71
N GLY A 198 9.78 17.17 -2.52
CA GLY A 198 8.54 17.90 -2.26
C GLY A 198 8.41 19.17 -3.07
N LEU A 199 9.45 20.02 -3.10
CA LEU A 199 9.46 21.24 -3.92
C LEU A 199 9.38 20.91 -5.42
N TYR A 200 10.09 19.87 -5.87
CA TYR A 200 10.04 19.43 -7.25
C TYR A 200 8.60 19.05 -7.67
N ASP A 201 7.94 18.14 -6.92
CA ASP A 201 6.58 17.71 -7.22
C ASP A 201 5.55 18.83 -7.00
N PHE A 202 5.79 19.75 -6.06
CA PHE A 202 4.94 20.93 -5.84
C PHE A 202 4.98 21.91 -7.01
N ILE A 203 6.16 22.16 -7.56
CA ILE A 203 6.32 23.02 -8.75
C ILE A 203 5.52 22.46 -9.92
N VAL A 204 5.61 21.16 -10.14
CA VAL A 204 4.85 20.47 -11.21
C VAL A 204 3.35 20.55 -10.96
N SER A 205 2.90 20.12 -9.79
CA SER A 205 1.47 19.95 -9.50
C SER A 205 0.72 21.27 -9.25
N THR A 206 1.41 22.31 -8.80
CA THR A 206 0.81 23.61 -8.42
C THR A 206 1.03 24.67 -9.48
N PHE A 207 2.27 24.87 -9.90
CA PHE A 207 2.62 25.92 -10.87
C PHE A 207 2.58 25.41 -12.32
N GLY A 208 2.79 24.12 -12.55
CA GLY A 208 2.77 23.55 -13.90
C GLY A 208 3.92 24.07 -14.78
N TRP A 209 5.10 24.32 -14.20
CA TRP A 209 6.25 24.83 -14.97
C TRP A 209 6.73 23.87 -16.05
N TRP A 210 6.47 22.56 -15.89
CA TRP A 210 6.63 21.54 -16.92
C TRP A 210 5.56 20.46 -16.77
N ASN A 211 5.37 19.66 -17.81
CA ASN A 211 4.39 18.57 -17.79
C ASN A 211 4.84 17.45 -16.84
N GLU A 212 3.89 16.82 -16.17
CA GLU A 212 4.16 15.72 -15.27
C GLU A 212 4.61 14.44 -16.00
N ASN A 213 4.17 14.28 -17.23
CA ASN A 213 4.46 13.13 -18.07
C ASN A 213 5.21 13.57 -19.33
N PHE A 214 6.22 12.80 -19.69
CA PHE A 214 6.83 12.87 -21.03
C PHE A 214 6.24 11.77 -21.90
N THR A 215 5.94 12.09 -23.18
CA THR A 215 5.45 11.11 -24.15
C THR A 215 6.33 11.11 -25.40
N SER A 216 6.47 9.92 -26.02
CA SER A 216 7.19 9.82 -27.30
C SER A 216 6.54 10.61 -28.44
N ARG A 217 5.28 11.03 -28.31
CA ARG A 217 4.56 11.82 -29.30
C ARG A 217 5.17 13.21 -29.55
N VAL A 218 5.96 13.72 -28.63
CA VAL A 218 6.70 14.98 -28.80
C VAL A 218 7.70 14.92 -29.95
N ILE A 219 8.16 13.70 -30.29
CA ILE A 219 9.08 13.44 -31.39
C ILE A 219 8.26 12.96 -32.60
N GLY A 220 8.45 13.56 -33.78
CA GLY A 220 7.63 13.26 -34.97
C GLY A 220 7.55 11.77 -35.32
N LEU A 221 8.66 11.02 -35.20
CA LEU A 221 8.66 9.56 -35.36
C LEU A 221 7.77 8.86 -34.31
N GLY A 222 7.78 9.33 -33.07
CA GLY A 222 6.95 8.77 -31.99
C GLY A 222 5.47 9.03 -32.18
N GLN A 223 5.10 10.20 -32.74
CA GLN A 223 3.72 10.48 -33.14
C GLN A 223 3.27 9.53 -34.25
N GLU A 224 4.09 9.34 -35.26
CA GLU A 224 3.78 8.43 -36.38
C GLU A 224 3.62 6.97 -35.91
N LEU A 225 4.45 6.50 -34.98
CA LEU A 225 4.31 5.18 -34.35
C LEU A 225 3.02 5.06 -33.54
N ALA A 226 2.64 6.11 -32.81
CA ALA A 226 1.41 6.13 -32.03
C ALA A 226 0.17 6.05 -32.91
N ASP A 227 0.16 6.78 -34.04
CA ASP A 227 -0.98 6.86 -34.94
C ASP A 227 -1.12 5.59 -35.80
N LYS A 228 -0.03 5.12 -36.41
CA LYS A 228 -0.02 3.98 -37.33
C LYS A 228 0.11 2.62 -36.66
N ALA A 229 1.06 2.49 -35.73
CA ALA A 229 1.38 1.22 -35.09
C ALA A 229 0.77 1.07 -33.69
N LYS A 230 0.09 2.11 -33.16
CA LYS A 230 -0.46 2.15 -31.81
C LYS A 230 0.58 1.94 -30.68
N ILE A 231 1.84 2.23 -30.96
CA ILE A 231 2.96 2.11 -30.01
C ILE A 231 3.27 3.49 -29.41
N VAL A 232 3.17 3.58 -28.10
CA VAL A 232 3.46 4.82 -27.34
C VAL A 232 4.43 4.48 -26.21
N PHE A 233 5.40 5.37 -25.97
CA PHE A 233 6.20 5.38 -24.76
C PHE A 233 5.83 6.58 -23.91
N LYS A 234 5.65 6.36 -22.60
CA LYS A 234 5.31 7.39 -21.63
C LYS A 234 6.09 7.19 -20.34
N VAL A 235 6.47 8.28 -19.67
CA VAL A 235 7.14 8.24 -18.38
C VAL A 235 6.68 9.41 -17.51
N ASN A 236 6.26 9.11 -16.28
CA ASN A 236 6.00 10.12 -15.27
C ASN A 236 7.32 10.60 -14.68
N THR A 237 7.50 11.90 -14.58
CA THR A 237 8.77 12.52 -14.14
C THR A 237 8.76 12.93 -12.66
N GLY A 238 7.79 12.45 -11.87
CA GLY A 238 7.62 12.80 -10.46
C GLY A 238 8.70 12.21 -9.55
N ALA A 239 9.12 13.00 -8.56
CA ALA A 239 10.12 12.60 -7.58
C ALA A 239 9.63 11.45 -6.69
N ALA A 240 8.36 11.49 -6.27
CA ALA A 240 7.77 10.44 -5.45
C ALA A 240 7.77 9.07 -6.14
N VAL A 241 7.46 9.03 -7.44
CA VAL A 241 7.43 7.78 -8.23
C VAL A 241 8.84 7.24 -8.46
N LEU A 242 9.82 8.12 -8.70
CA LEU A 242 11.24 7.75 -8.77
C LEU A 242 11.72 7.10 -7.48
N GLY A 243 11.38 7.72 -6.33
CA GLY A 243 11.70 7.20 -4.99
C GLY A 243 11.08 5.83 -4.75
N LEU A 244 9.81 5.65 -5.15
CA LEU A 244 9.12 4.35 -5.05
C LEU A 244 9.87 3.28 -5.85
N GLY A 245 10.30 3.58 -7.08
CA GLY A 245 11.09 2.66 -7.90
C GLY A 245 12.40 2.23 -7.24
N TYR A 246 13.07 3.16 -6.56
CA TYR A 246 14.29 2.85 -5.80
C TYR A 246 14.04 1.82 -4.69
N ILE A 247 12.93 1.99 -3.93
CA ILE A 247 12.56 1.08 -2.83
C ILE A 247 12.12 -0.28 -3.35
N VAL A 248 11.32 -0.31 -4.40
CA VAL A 248 10.85 -1.56 -5.05
C VAL A 248 12.01 -2.40 -5.56
N GLY A 249 13.07 -1.74 -6.04
CA GLY A 249 14.26 -2.38 -6.56
C GLY A 249 14.11 -2.86 -8.01
N LEU A 250 15.26 -3.05 -8.68
CA LEU A 250 15.31 -3.30 -10.13
C LEU A 250 14.55 -4.57 -10.54
N LYS A 251 14.71 -5.66 -9.80
CA LYS A 251 14.12 -6.97 -10.17
C LYS A 251 12.59 -6.91 -10.24
N TYR A 252 11.94 -6.37 -9.21
CA TYR A 252 10.48 -6.24 -9.16
C TYR A 252 9.97 -5.18 -10.15
N ALA A 253 10.66 -4.05 -10.25
CA ALA A 253 10.35 -3.01 -11.21
C ALA A 253 10.39 -3.53 -12.66
N LEU A 254 11.35 -4.39 -13.00
CA LEU A 254 11.40 -5.04 -14.31
C LEU A 254 10.20 -5.95 -14.57
N TYR A 255 9.76 -6.76 -13.60
CA TYR A 255 8.56 -7.60 -13.77
C TYR A 255 7.30 -6.76 -14.02
N ILE A 256 7.11 -5.68 -13.25
CA ILE A 256 5.99 -4.76 -13.43
C ILE A 256 6.05 -4.11 -14.83
N THR A 257 7.20 -3.60 -15.20
CA THR A 257 7.37 -2.90 -16.50
C THR A 257 7.27 -3.86 -17.68
N LEU A 258 7.76 -5.11 -17.58
CA LEU A 258 7.54 -6.12 -18.59
C LEU A 258 6.05 -6.39 -18.84
N GLY A 259 5.24 -6.47 -17.77
CA GLY A 259 3.79 -6.56 -17.90
C GLY A 259 3.19 -5.36 -18.67
N SER A 260 3.67 -4.17 -18.35
CA SER A 260 3.25 -2.94 -19.01
C SER A 260 3.63 -2.91 -20.49
N LEU A 261 4.89 -3.24 -20.83
CA LEU A 261 5.36 -3.29 -22.21
C LEU A 261 4.63 -4.37 -23.02
N ALA A 262 4.35 -5.52 -22.42
CA ALA A 262 3.57 -6.57 -23.07
C ALA A 262 2.17 -6.06 -23.47
N VAL A 263 1.52 -5.28 -22.63
CA VAL A 263 0.22 -4.69 -22.97
C VAL A 263 0.36 -3.57 -24.00
N TRP A 264 1.22 -2.60 -23.76
CA TRP A 264 1.28 -1.39 -24.58
C TRP A 264 1.99 -1.58 -25.94
N TRP A 265 2.92 -2.55 -26.04
CA TRP A 265 3.71 -2.77 -27.26
C TRP A 265 3.39 -4.06 -28.00
N LEU A 266 2.61 -5.00 -27.39
CA LEU A 266 2.17 -6.22 -28.06
C LEU A 266 0.65 -6.31 -28.13
N ILE A 267 -0.08 -6.19 -26.99
CA ILE A 267 -1.53 -6.43 -26.97
C ILE A 267 -2.28 -5.27 -27.64
N VAL A 268 -2.00 -4.01 -27.29
CA VAL A 268 -2.67 -2.84 -27.87
C VAL A 268 -2.45 -2.75 -29.39
N PRO A 269 -1.20 -2.83 -29.91
CA PRO A 269 -0.97 -2.91 -31.37
C PRO A 269 -1.60 -4.15 -32.00
N GLY A 270 -1.46 -5.32 -31.36
CA GLY A 270 -2.04 -6.57 -31.86
C GLY A 270 -3.55 -6.51 -32.01
N MET A 271 -4.24 -5.95 -31.03
CA MET A 271 -5.70 -5.73 -31.11
C MET A 271 -6.07 -4.79 -32.25
N SER A 272 -5.33 -3.70 -32.45
CA SER A 272 -5.55 -2.78 -33.57
C SER A 272 -5.31 -3.43 -34.93
N LEU A 273 -4.34 -4.35 -35.04
CA LEU A 273 -4.07 -5.06 -36.29
C LEU A 273 -5.12 -6.13 -36.60
N ILE A 274 -5.53 -6.93 -35.58
CA ILE A 274 -6.45 -8.06 -35.77
C ILE A 274 -7.89 -7.59 -35.96
N PHE A 275 -8.31 -6.58 -35.21
CA PHE A 275 -9.70 -6.11 -35.16
C PHE A 275 -9.87 -4.70 -35.76
N HIS A 276 -9.00 -4.31 -36.71
CA HIS A 276 -8.87 -2.95 -37.24
C HIS A 276 -10.23 -2.32 -37.62
N ASP A 277 -11.03 -3.03 -38.40
CA ASP A 277 -12.31 -2.55 -38.93
C ASP A 277 -13.53 -2.95 -38.09
N GLN A 278 -13.30 -3.56 -36.92
CA GLN A 278 -14.37 -4.06 -36.07
C GLN A 278 -14.65 -3.13 -34.88
N VAL A 279 -15.94 -3.03 -34.51
CA VAL A 279 -16.39 -2.39 -33.28
C VAL A 279 -16.61 -3.50 -32.24
N LEU A 280 -15.75 -3.58 -31.23
CA LEU A 280 -15.86 -4.56 -30.17
C LEU A 280 -16.62 -3.96 -28.97
N ASN A 281 -17.94 -4.00 -29.01
CA ASN A 281 -18.82 -3.42 -28.00
C ASN A 281 -19.64 -4.45 -27.21
N MET A 282 -19.22 -5.73 -27.21
CA MET A 282 -19.96 -6.83 -26.59
C MET A 282 -20.25 -6.62 -25.09
N TRP A 283 -19.39 -5.90 -24.39
CA TRP A 283 -19.52 -5.61 -22.95
C TRP A 283 -19.68 -4.13 -22.61
N ASP A 284 -19.47 -3.23 -23.58
CA ASP A 284 -19.68 -1.80 -23.41
C ASP A 284 -20.34 -1.21 -24.66
N PRO A 285 -21.67 -1.08 -24.68
CA PRO A 285 -22.40 -0.53 -25.81
C PRO A 285 -22.06 0.93 -26.17
N THR A 286 -21.35 1.64 -25.31
CA THR A 286 -20.95 3.04 -25.58
C THR A 286 -19.78 3.13 -26.56
N ILE A 287 -19.09 2.01 -26.81
CA ILE A 287 -18.00 1.92 -27.79
C ILE A 287 -18.62 1.86 -29.19
N THR A 288 -18.44 2.93 -29.94
CA THR A 288 -18.97 3.06 -31.33
C THR A 288 -17.84 3.13 -32.37
N ALA A 289 -16.61 3.40 -31.96
CA ALA A 289 -15.46 3.48 -32.87
C ALA A 289 -14.88 2.09 -33.18
N THR A 290 -14.35 1.91 -34.39
CA THR A 290 -13.58 0.73 -34.73
C THR A 290 -12.25 0.71 -33.95
N VAL A 291 -11.73 -0.46 -33.63
CA VAL A 291 -10.49 -0.60 -32.85
C VAL A 291 -9.30 0.11 -33.54
N GLY A 292 -9.23 0.07 -34.88
CA GLY A 292 -8.22 0.78 -35.65
C GLY A 292 -8.28 2.30 -35.56
N ALA A 293 -9.48 2.86 -35.41
CA ALA A 293 -9.70 4.31 -35.26
C ALA A 293 -9.43 4.81 -33.83
N MET A 294 -9.42 3.94 -32.83
CA MET A 294 -9.19 4.30 -31.43
C MET A 294 -7.74 4.73 -31.17
N ALA A 295 -7.56 5.66 -30.24
CA ALA A 295 -6.22 5.95 -29.72
C ALA A 295 -5.65 4.77 -28.90
N PRO A 296 -4.33 4.59 -28.79
CA PRO A 296 -3.74 3.53 -27.99
C PRO A 296 -4.25 3.49 -26.55
N GLU A 297 -4.45 4.65 -25.96
CA GLU A 297 -4.99 4.80 -24.60
C GLU A 297 -6.44 4.30 -24.47
N ASP A 298 -7.24 4.48 -25.49
CA ASP A 298 -8.63 4.04 -25.49
C ASP A 298 -8.71 2.52 -25.69
N ILE A 299 -7.89 1.94 -26.56
CA ILE A 299 -7.73 0.48 -26.70
C ILE A 299 -7.28 -0.14 -25.37
N PHE A 300 -6.32 0.50 -24.71
CA PHE A 300 -5.86 0.06 -23.40
C PHE A 300 -7.00 0.07 -22.38
N LYS A 301 -7.74 1.16 -22.26
CA LYS A 301 -8.84 1.31 -21.29
C LYS A 301 -10.00 0.36 -21.58
N ALA A 302 -10.38 0.24 -22.85
CA ALA A 302 -11.54 -0.55 -23.26
C ALA A 302 -11.29 -2.05 -23.16
N TYR A 303 -10.08 -2.52 -23.48
CA TYR A 303 -9.80 -3.95 -23.66
C TYR A 303 -8.60 -4.45 -22.87
N ALA A 304 -7.41 -3.95 -23.18
CA ALA A 304 -6.16 -4.55 -22.74
C ALA A 304 -5.98 -4.55 -21.20
N ARG A 305 -6.44 -3.50 -20.53
CA ARG A 305 -6.45 -3.39 -19.07
C ARG A 305 -7.20 -4.52 -18.39
N SER A 306 -8.26 -5.03 -19.01
CA SER A 306 -9.09 -6.13 -18.48
C SER A 306 -8.30 -7.44 -18.36
N ILE A 307 -7.31 -7.66 -19.21
CA ILE A 307 -6.40 -8.81 -19.10
C ILE A 307 -5.59 -8.70 -17.79
N GLY A 308 -5.09 -7.50 -17.46
CA GLY A 308 -4.41 -7.25 -16.18
C GLY A 308 -5.30 -7.52 -14.96
N ILE A 309 -6.58 -7.14 -15.01
CA ILE A 309 -7.57 -7.42 -13.95
C ILE A 309 -7.71 -8.93 -13.71
N GLY A 310 -7.89 -9.72 -14.77
CA GLY A 310 -7.97 -11.17 -14.67
C GLY A 310 -6.70 -11.80 -14.10
N GLY A 311 -5.54 -11.28 -14.51
CA GLY A 311 -4.23 -11.68 -13.99
C GLY A 311 -4.08 -11.41 -12.48
N ILE A 312 -4.48 -10.23 -12.01
CA ILE A 312 -4.44 -9.84 -10.59
C ILE A 312 -5.36 -10.76 -9.76
N ALA A 313 -6.59 -10.99 -10.25
CA ALA A 313 -7.55 -11.85 -9.57
C ALA A 313 -7.01 -13.30 -9.42
N MET A 314 -6.48 -13.88 -10.49
CA MET A 314 -5.92 -15.22 -10.46
C MET A 314 -4.65 -15.30 -9.59
N ALA A 315 -3.78 -14.30 -9.63
CA ALA A 315 -2.61 -14.22 -8.75
C ALA A 315 -3.02 -14.18 -7.27
N GLY A 316 -4.14 -13.51 -6.93
CA GLY A 316 -4.75 -13.55 -5.60
C GLY A 316 -5.19 -14.96 -5.20
N VAL A 317 -5.89 -15.68 -6.08
CA VAL A 317 -6.31 -17.09 -5.86
C VAL A 317 -5.09 -17.99 -5.62
N ILE A 318 -4.07 -17.89 -6.48
CA ILE A 318 -2.84 -18.66 -6.35
C ILE A 318 -2.16 -18.38 -5.00
N GLY A 319 -2.12 -17.11 -4.56
CA GLY A 319 -1.59 -16.72 -3.27
C GLY A 319 -2.30 -17.39 -2.10
N ILE A 320 -3.64 -17.46 -2.13
CA ILE A 320 -4.46 -18.13 -1.12
C ILE A 320 -4.18 -19.64 -1.12
N ILE A 321 -4.16 -20.30 -2.29
CA ILE A 321 -3.89 -21.72 -2.41
C ILE A 321 -2.50 -22.06 -1.84
N LYS A 322 -1.48 -21.30 -2.17
CA LYS A 322 -0.11 -21.48 -1.63
C LYS A 322 -0.03 -21.29 -0.13
N SER A 323 -0.86 -20.41 0.43
CA SER A 323 -0.90 -20.11 1.87
C SER A 323 -1.82 -21.07 2.65
N TRP A 324 -2.51 -22.01 2.01
CA TRP A 324 -3.51 -22.88 2.65
C TRP A 324 -2.96 -23.68 3.83
N GLY A 325 -1.75 -24.21 3.71
CA GLY A 325 -1.07 -24.94 4.81
C GLY A 325 -0.86 -24.08 6.05
N ILE A 326 -0.56 -22.78 5.85
CA ILE A 326 -0.34 -21.81 6.92
C ILE A 326 -1.66 -21.42 7.57
N ILE A 327 -2.70 -21.21 6.77
CA ILE A 327 -4.06 -20.96 7.26
C ILE A 327 -4.52 -22.12 8.16
N LYS A 328 -4.33 -23.36 7.72
CA LYS A 328 -4.67 -24.55 8.50
C LYS A 328 -3.89 -24.63 9.82
N SER A 329 -2.59 -24.32 9.79
CA SER A 329 -1.75 -24.29 10.99
C SER A 329 -2.20 -23.21 11.97
N ALA A 330 -2.50 -22.02 11.48
CA ALA A 330 -2.94 -20.89 12.27
C ALA A 330 -4.31 -21.13 12.94
N VAL A 331 -5.28 -21.69 12.20
CA VAL A 331 -6.58 -22.08 12.75
C VAL A 331 -6.43 -23.18 13.81
N SER A 332 -5.54 -24.15 13.59
CA SER A 332 -5.23 -25.20 14.58
C SER A 332 -4.65 -24.63 15.87
N LEU A 333 -3.74 -23.66 15.76
CA LEU A 333 -3.15 -22.98 16.92
C LEU A 333 -4.19 -22.16 17.71
N ALA A 334 -5.01 -21.36 17.02
CA ALA A 334 -6.10 -20.62 17.64
C ALA A 334 -7.07 -21.54 18.37
N SER A 335 -7.41 -22.71 17.77
CA SER A 335 -8.29 -23.69 18.42
C SER A 335 -7.65 -24.37 19.65
N LYS A 336 -6.32 -24.55 19.68
CA LYS A 336 -5.58 -25.07 20.84
C LYS A 336 -5.52 -24.07 21.97
N GLU A 337 -5.29 -22.79 21.70
CA GLU A 337 -5.32 -21.72 22.70
C GLU A 337 -6.72 -21.54 23.31
N LEU A 338 -7.78 -21.66 22.50
CA LEU A 338 -9.17 -21.65 22.97
C LEU A 338 -9.48 -22.86 23.86
N LYS A 339 -8.88 -24.02 23.61
CA LYS A 339 -9.10 -25.26 24.39
C LYS A 339 -8.11 -25.43 25.55
N GLY A 340 -7.01 -24.67 25.56
CA GLY A 340 -6.00 -24.73 26.61
C GLY A 340 -6.56 -24.21 27.94
N LYS A 341 -6.79 -25.10 28.88
CA LYS A 341 -7.01 -24.76 30.28
C LYS A 341 -5.83 -23.92 30.75
N SER A 342 -6.09 -22.72 31.24
CA SER A 342 -5.13 -21.90 31.98
C SER A 342 -4.54 -22.70 33.14
N GLY A 343 -3.52 -23.47 32.90
CA GLY A 343 -2.71 -24.05 33.97
C GLY A 343 -1.82 -22.97 34.53
N ALA A 344 -1.84 -22.81 35.85
CA ALA A 344 -0.95 -22.05 36.73
C ALA A 344 -0.42 -20.72 36.18
N ALA A 345 -0.62 -19.64 36.90
CA ALA A 345 -0.14 -18.29 36.63
C ALA A 345 1.40 -18.26 36.49
N VAL A 346 1.92 -18.67 35.34
CA VAL A 346 3.30 -18.40 34.94
C VAL A 346 3.41 -16.89 34.78
N LYS A 347 4.32 -16.27 35.54
CA LYS A 347 4.59 -14.84 35.48
C LYS A 347 5.11 -14.51 34.06
N VAL A 348 4.20 -14.09 33.15
CA VAL A 348 4.53 -13.77 31.76
C VAL A 348 5.51 -12.60 31.74
N LYS A 349 6.66 -12.76 31.09
CA LYS A 349 7.66 -11.69 30.91
C LYS A 349 6.98 -10.48 30.25
N ARG A 350 7.33 -9.23 30.63
CA ARG A 350 6.79 -7.99 30.06
C ARG A 350 6.75 -8.00 28.53
N THR A 351 7.82 -8.49 27.90
CA THR A 351 8.01 -8.56 26.44
C THR A 351 7.19 -9.64 25.73
N GLN A 352 6.42 -10.43 26.46
CA GLN A 352 5.49 -11.46 25.95
C GLN A 352 4.05 -11.24 26.42
N ARG A 353 3.77 -10.10 27.06
CA ARG A 353 2.45 -9.78 27.60
C ARG A 353 1.58 -9.12 26.52
N ASP A 354 0.65 -9.88 25.98
CA ASP A 354 -0.40 -9.41 25.05
C ASP A 354 -1.63 -8.92 25.80
N ILE A 355 -2.57 -8.30 25.07
CA ILE A 355 -3.93 -8.04 25.56
C ILE A 355 -4.59 -9.38 25.94
N PRO A 356 -5.25 -9.49 27.12
CA PRO A 356 -5.89 -10.73 27.52
C PRO A 356 -6.88 -11.25 26.47
N PHE A 357 -6.83 -12.56 26.19
CA PHE A 357 -7.66 -13.20 25.17
C PHE A 357 -9.16 -12.93 25.33
N LYS A 358 -9.66 -12.82 26.59
CA LYS A 358 -11.06 -12.45 26.87
C LYS A 358 -11.41 -11.08 26.28
N ILE A 359 -10.52 -10.10 26.40
CA ILE A 359 -10.72 -8.75 25.85
C ILE A 359 -10.73 -8.80 24.33
N ILE A 360 -9.82 -9.59 23.72
CA ILE A 360 -9.76 -9.79 22.25
C ILE A 360 -11.05 -10.44 21.75
N ALA A 361 -11.52 -11.48 22.41
CA ALA A 361 -12.75 -12.18 22.02
C ALA A 361 -13.99 -11.27 22.14
N ILE A 362 -14.13 -10.57 23.26
CA ILE A 362 -15.24 -9.62 23.49
C ILE A 362 -15.15 -8.46 22.49
N GLY A 363 -13.96 -7.91 22.28
CA GLY A 363 -13.70 -6.83 21.33
C GLY A 363 -14.03 -7.23 19.90
N SER A 364 -13.63 -8.45 19.47
CA SER A 364 -13.96 -9.00 18.15
C SER A 364 -15.47 -9.16 17.98
N LEU A 365 -16.14 -9.74 18.96
CA LEU A 365 -17.59 -9.91 18.92
C LEU A 365 -18.32 -8.56 18.88
N ALA A 366 -17.91 -7.62 19.75
CA ALA A 366 -18.49 -6.26 19.77
C ALA A 366 -18.28 -5.54 18.42
N THR A 367 -17.09 -5.62 17.84
CA THR A 367 -16.81 -5.02 16.53
C THR A 367 -17.63 -5.66 15.42
N LEU A 368 -17.80 -6.98 15.42
CA LEU A 368 -18.67 -7.67 14.46
C LEU A 368 -20.14 -7.27 14.62
N ILE A 369 -20.63 -7.11 15.85
CA ILE A 369 -22.00 -6.63 16.11
C ILE A 369 -22.17 -5.19 15.61
N ILE A 370 -21.22 -4.29 15.90
CA ILE A 370 -21.24 -2.91 15.41
C ILE A 370 -21.21 -2.90 13.87
N THR A 371 -20.39 -3.72 13.26
CA THR A 371 -20.32 -3.84 11.79
C THR A 371 -21.63 -4.39 11.20
N PHE A 372 -22.26 -5.34 11.88
CA PHE A 372 -23.58 -5.85 11.49
C PHE A 372 -24.66 -4.75 11.54
N ILE A 373 -24.72 -3.98 12.65
CA ILE A 373 -25.66 -2.87 12.78
C ILE A 373 -25.38 -1.82 11.69
N PHE A 374 -24.13 -1.50 11.44
CA PHE A 374 -23.72 -0.58 10.38
C PHE A 374 -24.17 -1.07 8.99
N PHE A 375 -24.01 -2.36 8.68
CA PHE A 375 -24.49 -2.92 7.41
C PHE A 375 -26.01 -2.89 7.33
N TRP A 376 -26.69 -3.31 8.40
CA TRP A 376 -28.15 -3.37 8.44
C TRP A 376 -28.78 -2.00 8.24
N THR A 377 -28.36 -1.00 9.01
CA THR A 377 -29.00 0.34 9.02
C THR A 377 -28.39 1.30 8.01
N GLY A 378 -27.08 1.21 7.76
CA GLY A 378 -26.35 2.22 6.98
C GLY A 378 -26.09 1.86 5.52
N VAL A 379 -26.07 0.57 5.17
CA VAL A 379 -25.60 0.12 3.85
C VAL A 379 -26.66 -0.69 3.11
N MET A 380 -27.43 -1.53 3.80
CA MET A 380 -28.36 -2.51 3.20
C MET A 380 -29.83 -2.16 3.43
N ASN A 381 -30.13 -0.88 3.65
CA ASN A 381 -31.48 -0.31 3.74
C ASN A 381 -32.45 -1.10 4.66
N GLY A 382 -31.96 -1.60 5.80
CA GLY A 382 -32.78 -2.32 6.77
C GLY A 382 -33.04 -3.80 6.46
N ASN A 383 -32.43 -4.36 5.41
CA ASN A 383 -32.59 -5.78 5.09
C ASN A 383 -31.69 -6.64 5.98
N LEU A 384 -32.32 -7.37 6.91
CA LEU A 384 -31.63 -8.20 7.90
C LEU A 384 -30.88 -9.38 7.25
N LEU A 385 -31.45 -9.99 6.22
CA LEU A 385 -30.83 -11.14 5.52
C LEU A 385 -29.52 -10.72 4.85
N PHE A 386 -29.55 -9.59 4.11
CA PHE A 386 -28.35 -9.08 3.44
C PHE A 386 -27.27 -8.70 4.44
N ALA A 387 -27.65 -8.07 5.56
CA ALA A 387 -26.72 -7.71 6.62
C ALA A 387 -26.11 -8.95 7.30
N ALA A 388 -26.90 -9.98 7.56
CA ALA A 388 -26.42 -11.24 8.13
C ALA A 388 -25.46 -11.98 7.21
N VAL A 389 -25.77 -12.09 5.93
CA VAL A 389 -24.86 -12.67 4.93
C VAL A 389 -23.60 -11.83 4.78
N GLY A 390 -23.74 -10.50 4.73
CA GLY A 390 -22.62 -9.57 4.62
C GLY A 390 -21.64 -9.67 5.78
N ILE A 391 -22.13 -9.70 7.03
CA ILE A 391 -21.23 -9.83 8.18
C ILE A 391 -20.56 -11.19 8.28
N LEU A 392 -21.27 -12.26 7.89
CA LEU A 392 -20.68 -13.60 7.84
C LEU A 392 -19.54 -13.66 6.83
N LEU A 393 -19.75 -13.11 5.63
CA LEU A 393 -18.71 -13.01 4.60
C LEU A 393 -17.50 -12.20 5.12
N VAL A 394 -17.74 -11.02 5.68
CA VAL A 394 -16.68 -10.17 6.22
C VAL A 394 -15.91 -10.90 7.32
N ALA A 395 -16.59 -11.53 8.27
CA ALA A 395 -15.93 -12.24 9.37
C ALA A 395 -15.04 -13.38 8.86
N VAL A 396 -15.55 -14.21 7.95
CA VAL A 396 -14.80 -15.37 7.41
C VAL A 396 -13.64 -14.91 6.54
N ILE A 397 -13.89 -14.01 5.59
CA ILE A 397 -12.85 -13.59 4.63
C ILE A 397 -11.78 -12.76 5.35
N ALA A 398 -12.16 -11.83 6.23
CA ALA A 398 -11.20 -11.03 6.98
C ALA A 398 -10.31 -11.91 7.87
N PHE A 399 -10.88 -12.87 8.58
CA PHE A 399 -10.11 -13.79 9.42
C PHE A 399 -9.10 -14.63 8.62
N LEU A 400 -9.51 -15.20 7.51
CA LEU A 400 -8.63 -15.98 6.65
C LEU A 400 -7.54 -15.11 6.02
N PHE A 401 -7.90 -13.95 5.53
CA PHE A 401 -6.97 -13.07 4.81
C PHE A 401 -5.99 -12.34 5.74
N THR A 402 -6.35 -12.05 6.99
CA THR A 402 -5.40 -11.49 7.97
C THR A 402 -4.22 -12.43 8.19
N THR A 403 -4.46 -13.74 8.25
CA THR A 403 -3.41 -14.73 8.40
C THR A 403 -2.49 -14.80 7.17
N VAL A 404 -3.10 -14.78 5.98
CA VAL A 404 -2.34 -14.79 4.70
C VAL A 404 -1.50 -13.53 4.55
N ALA A 405 -2.06 -12.36 4.88
CA ALA A 405 -1.34 -11.08 4.81
C ALA A 405 -0.16 -11.04 5.77
N ALA A 406 -0.35 -11.48 7.02
CA ALA A 406 0.72 -11.57 8.01
C ALA A 406 1.88 -12.47 7.54
N ASN A 407 1.56 -13.63 6.94
CA ASN A 407 2.58 -14.53 6.41
C ASN A 407 3.30 -13.93 5.19
N ALA A 408 2.58 -13.32 4.26
CA ALA A 408 3.16 -12.71 3.07
C ALA A 408 4.17 -11.61 3.46
N ILE A 409 3.81 -10.73 4.39
CA ILE A 409 4.71 -9.67 4.88
C ILE A 409 5.91 -10.27 5.62
N ALA A 410 5.71 -11.30 6.44
CA ALA A 410 6.79 -11.92 7.18
C ALA A 410 7.87 -12.51 6.24
N ILE A 411 7.48 -13.02 5.06
CA ILE A 411 8.39 -13.64 4.09
C ILE A 411 8.92 -12.64 3.08
N VAL A 412 8.03 -11.86 2.45
CA VAL A 412 8.35 -11.03 1.27
C VAL A 412 8.53 -9.56 1.63
N GLY A 413 7.95 -9.11 2.75
CA GLY A 413 7.95 -7.70 3.15
C GLY A 413 6.97 -6.82 2.36
N SER A 414 6.10 -7.41 1.55
CA SER A 414 5.06 -6.67 0.83
C SER A 414 3.67 -7.24 1.12
N ASN A 415 2.70 -6.34 1.26
CA ASN A 415 1.32 -6.73 1.54
C ASN A 415 0.58 -7.02 0.22
N PRO A 416 0.01 -8.22 0.00
CA PRO A 416 -0.68 -8.58 -1.23
C PRO A 416 -2.10 -7.99 -1.33
N VAL A 417 -2.30 -6.76 -0.85
CA VAL A 417 -3.62 -6.12 -0.68
C VAL A 417 -4.40 -6.07 -1.99
N SER A 418 -3.80 -5.64 -3.10
CA SER A 418 -4.52 -5.42 -4.36
C SER A 418 -5.18 -6.68 -4.92
N GLY A 419 -4.47 -7.80 -4.95
CA GLY A 419 -5.02 -9.07 -5.43
C GLY A 419 -6.09 -9.64 -4.50
N MET A 420 -5.85 -9.61 -3.19
CA MET A 420 -6.80 -10.09 -2.19
C MET A 420 -8.05 -9.21 -2.11
N THR A 421 -7.92 -7.90 -2.32
CA THR A 421 -9.05 -6.97 -2.40
C THR A 421 -9.97 -7.30 -3.56
N LEU A 422 -9.41 -7.46 -4.75
CA LEU A 422 -10.19 -7.80 -5.94
C LEU A 422 -10.90 -9.15 -5.76
N MET A 423 -10.22 -10.14 -5.20
CA MET A 423 -10.80 -11.44 -4.88
C MET A 423 -11.94 -11.33 -3.86
N THR A 424 -11.77 -10.51 -2.80
CA THR A 424 -12.83 -10.24 -1.83
C THR A 424 -14.07 -9.66 -2.50
N LEU A 425 -13.89 -8.68 -3.38
CA LEU A 425 -15.01 -8.04 -4.08
C LEU A 425 -15.73 -9.00 -5.02
N ILE A 426 -15.01 -9.84 -5.74
CA ILE A 426 -15.61 -10.88 -6.59
C ILE A 426 -16.43 -11.86 -5.75
N LEU A 427 -15.85 -12.40 -4.68
CA LEU A 427 -16.55 -13.34 -3.80
C LEU A 427 -17.77 -12.71 -3.14
N ALA A 428 -17.62 -11.50 -2.58
CA ALA A 428 -18.73 -10.79 -1.95
C ALA A 428 -19.84 -10.50 -2.96
N SER A 429 -19.50 -10.03 -4.16
CA SER A 429 -20.47 -9.73 -5.21
C SER A 429 -21.24 -10.98 -5.65
N VAL A 430 -20.54 -12.08 -5.93
CA VAL A 430 -21.17 -13.34 -6.36
C VAL A 430 -22.15 -13.86 -5.30
N VAL A 431 -21.75 -13.86 -4.03
CA VAL A 431 -22.62 -14.33 -2.95
C VAL A 431 -23.81 -13.39 -2.73
N MET A 432 -23.58 -12.07 -2.75
CA MET A 432 -24.66 -11.09 -2.56
C MET A 432 -25.68 -11.13 -3.71
N VAL A 433 -25.21 -11.30 -4.95
CA VAL A 433 -26.10 -11.53 -6.10
C VAL A 433 -26.88 -12.83 -5.95
N GLY A 434 -26.26 -13.88 -5.43
CA GLY A 434 -26.91 -15.18 -5.15
C GLY A 434 -28.05 -15.07 -4.13
N VAL A 435 -27.97 -14.19 -3.15
CA VAL A 435 -29.07 -13.90 -2.20
C VAL A 435 -30.03 -12.82 -2.67
N GLY A 436 -29.83 -12.26 -3.88
CA GLY A 436 -30.76 -11.33 -4.51
C GLY A 436 -30.41 -9.84 -4.41
N LEU A 437 -29.26 -9.49 -3.84
CA LEU A 437 -28.80 -8.09 -3.78
C LEU A 437 -28.07 -7.72 -5.07
N ARG A 438 -28.67 -6.85 -5.88
CA ARG A 438 -28.20 -6.41 -7.20
C ARG A 438 -28.26 -4.89 -7.36
N GLY A 439 -27.73 -4.40 -8.47
CA GLY A 439 -27.81 -3.00 -8.85
C GLY A 439 -26.95 -2.07 -8.00
N PRO A 440 -27.23 -0.73 -8.06
CA PRO A 440 -26.41 0.27 -7.37
C PRO A 440 -26.28 0.07 -5.86
N GLY A 441 -27.37 -0.36 -5.18
CA GLY A 441 -27.36 -0.68 -3.77
C GLY A 441 -26.45 -1.87 -3.44
N GLY A 442 -26.44 -2.89 -4.32
CA GLY A 442 -25.54 -4.05 -4.22
C GLY A 442 -24.09 -3.67 -4.43
N MET A 443 -23.80 -2.82 -5.42
CA MET A 443 -22.44 -2.31 -5.67
C MET A 443 -21.90 -1.53 -4.47
N LEU A 444 -22.71 -0.63 -3.92
CA LEU A 444 -22.33 0.12 -2.71
C LEU A 444 -22.03 -0.82 -1.54
N ALA A 445 -22.91 -1.80 -1.29
CA ALA A 445 -22.74 -2.77 -0.22
C ALA A 445 -21.45 -3.58 -0.40
N ALA A 446 -21.17 -4.11 -1.59
CA ALA A 446 -19.97 -4.88 -1.86
C ALA A 446 -18.70 -4.04 -1.71
N LEU A 447 -18.68 -2.77 -2.16
CA LEU A 447 -17.55 -1.87 -1.98
C LEU A 447 -17.29 -1.53 -0.51
N ILE A 448 -18.33 -1.30 0.28
CA ILE A 448 -18.20 -1.06 1.72
C ILE A 448 -17.69 -2.32 2.43
N MET A 449 -18.24 -3.50 2.15
CA MET A 449 -17.74 -4.78 2.68
C MET A 449 -16.28 -5.03 2.27
N GLY A 450 -15.96 -4.78 1.00
CA GLY A 450 -14.60 -4.83 0.50
C GLY A 450 -13.67 -3.89 1.26
N GLY A 451 -14.10 -2.67 1.54
CA GLY A 451 -13.37 -1.69 2.33
C GLY A 451 -13.07 -2.19 3.75
N VAL A 452 -14.04 -2.82 4.41
CA VAL A 452 -13.85 -3.41 5.75
C VAL A 452 -12.82 -4.55 5.69
N VAL A 453 -13.00 -5.52 4.79
CA VAL A 453 -12.10 -6.68 4.67
C VAL A 453 -10.69 -6.26 4.27
N CYS A 454 -10.58 -5.36 3.30
CA CYS A 454 -9.27 -4.92 2.79
C CYS A 454 -8.49 -4.13 3.83
N THR A 455 -9.17 -3.30 4.62
CA THR A 455 -8.51 -2.59 5.73
C THR A 455 -8.11 -3.57 6.83
N ALA A 456 -8.90 -4.62 7.09
CA ALA A 456 -8.55 -5.65 8.07
C ALA A 456 -7.30 -6.42 7.66
N LEU A 457 -7.23 -6.91 6.43
CA LEU A 457 -6.06 -7.67 5.95
C LEU A 457 -4.80 -6.79 5.85
N SER A 458 -4.94 -5.55 5.40
CA SER A 458 -3.83 -4.61 5.31
C SER A 458 -3.30 -4.24 6.69
N MET A 459 -4.20 -3.99 7.64
CA MET A 459 -3.82 -3.70 9.02
C MET A 459 -3.09 -4.87 9.67
N ALA A 460 -3.57 -6.10 9.49
CA ALA A 460 -2.92 -7.29 10.04
C ALA A 460 -1.50 -7.47 9.48
N GLY A 461 -1.32 -7.28 8.17
CA GLY A 461 -0.01 -7.37 7.54
C GLY A 461 0.98 -6.31 8.05
N SER A 462 0.58 -5.06 8.14
CA SER A 462 1.44 -4.00 8.68
C SER A 462 1.70 -4.20 10.19
N PHE A 463 0.68 -4.60 10.96
CA PHE A 463 0.81 -4.71 12.40
C PHE A 463 1.72 -5.85 12.85
N ILE A 464 1.79 -6.97 12.13
CA ILE A 464 2.74 -8.05 12.46
C ILE A 464 4.19 -7.59 12.33
N THR A 465 4.47 -6.66 11.39
CA THR A 465 5.77 -6.01 11.22
C THR A 465 6.13 -5.19 12.45
N ASP A 466 5.20 -4.36 12.94
CA ASP A 466 5.42 -3.53 14.15
C ASP A 466 5.65 -4.38 15.40
N LEU A 467 4.89 -5.47 15.54
CA LEU A 467 5.05 -6.41 16.66
C LEU A 467 6.39 -7.14 16.60
N LYS A 468 6.91 -7.42 15.39
CA LYS A 468 8.25 -7.98 15.22
C LYS A 468 9.34 -6.99 15.59
N ILE A 469 9.20 -5.71 15.22
CA ILE A 469 10.08 -4.62 15.67
C ILE A 469 10.09 -4.55 17.19
N GLY A 470 8.89 -4.54 17.79
CA GLY A 470 8.73 -4.52 19.25
C GLY A 470 9.38 -5.71 19.95
N TYR A 471 9.27 -6.89 19.36
CA TYR A 471 9.91 -8.11 19.88
C TYR A 471 11.44 -8.01 19.89
N TRP A 472 12.05 -7.58 18.78
CA TRP A 472 13.50 -7.42 18.71
C TRP A 472 14.04 -6.34 19.65
N LEU A 473 13.29 -5.27 19.84
CA LEU A 473 13.70 -4.16 20.71
C LEU A 473 13.30 -4.35 22.16
N GLY A 474 12.31 -5.20 22.45
CA GLY A 474 11.84 -5.52 23.80
C GLY A 474 10.77 -4.59 24.33
N THR A 475 9.89 -4.05 23.48
CA THR A 475 8.69 -3.31 23.92
C THR A 475 7.64 -4.26 24.49
N THR A 476 6.65 -3.69 25.18
CA THR A 476 5.50 -4.42 25.71
C THR A 476 4.46 -4.58 24.62
N PRO A 477 4.18 -5.81 24.10
CA PRO A 477 3.21 -6.00 23.02
C PRO A 477 1.84 -5.39 23.32
N ALA A 478 1.29 -5.62 24.50
CA ALA A 478 -0.01 -5.06 24.90
C ALA A 478 -0.10 -3.53 24.76
N LYS A 479 1.02 -2.82 24.91
CA LYS A 479 1.05 -1.36 24.71
C LYS A 479 0.97 -1.01 23.23
N GLN A 480 1.72 -1.70 22.36
CA GLN A 480 1.62 -1.52 20.91
C GLN A 480 0.20 -1.86 20.42
N GLU A 481 -0.33 -3.00 20.86
CA GLU A 481 -1.68 -3.47 20.53
C GLU A 481 -2.76 -2.45 20.91
N THR A 482 -2.72 -1.94 22.14
CA THR A 482 -3.72 -0.98 22.63
C THR A 482 -3.69 0.35 21.86
N TRP A 483 -2.50 0.90 21.65
CA TRP A 483 -2.38 2.21 20.99
C TRP A 483 -2.48 2.14 19.47
N LYS A 484 -2.40 0.95 18.89
CA LYS A 484 -2.68 0.71 17.47
C LYS A 484 -4.11 1.08 17.10
N PHE A 485 -5.09 0.85 17.99
CA PHE A 485 -6.48 1.25 17.76
C PHE A 485 -6.63 2.76 17.55
N LEU A 486 -5.93 3.57 18.35
CA LEU A 486 -5.97 5.02 18.20
C LEU A 486 -5.40 5.47 16.84
N GLY A 487 -4.24 4.95 16.45
CA GLY A 487 -3.65 5.21 15.15
C GLY A 487 -4.58 4.82 13.99
N THR A 488 -5.28 3.69 14.11
CA THR A 488 -6.26 3.22 13.14
C THR A 488 -7.43 4.19 12.96
N ILE A 489 -8.01 4.67 14.03
CA ILE A 489 -9.14 5.62 14.01
C ILE A 489 -8.71 6.95 13.39
N VAL A 490 -7.56 7.47 13.79
CA VAL A 490 -7.00 8.72 13.25
C VAL A 490 -6.69 8.59 11.76
N SER A 491 -6.05 7.49 11.34
CA SER A 491 -5.75 7.22 9.94
C SER A 491 -7.01 7.06 9.09
N ALA A 492 -8.04 6.38 9.61
CA ALA A 492 -9.32 6.22 8.91
C ALA A 492 -10.02 7.57 8.68
N ALA A 493 -10.05 8.43 9.68
CA ALA A 493 -10.62 9.77 9.54
C ALA A 493 -9.83 10.60 8.51
N THR A 494 -8.51 10.55 8.58
CA THR A 494 -7.63 11.33 7.70
C THR A 494 -7.73 10.87 6.25
N VAL A 495 -7.69 9.55 5.98
CA VAL A 495 -7.75 9.04 4.61
C VAL A 495 -9.07 9.39 3.95
N VAL A 496 -10.20 9.29 4.67
CA VAL A 496 -11.50 9.62 4.12
C VAL A 496 -11.63 11.12 3.85
N ALA A 497 -11.14 11.97 4.75
CA ALA A 497 -11.11 13.41 4.54
C ALA A 497 -10.30 13.79 3.28
N VAL A 498 -9.09 13.24 3.15
CA VAL A 498 -8.22 13.49 1.98
C VAL A 498 -8.86 12.95 0.70
N MET A 499 -9.48 11.78 0.73
CA MET A 499 -10.17 11.19 -0.42
C MET A 499 -11.32 12.08 -0.90
N ILE A 500 -12.11 12.65 0.01
CA ILE A 500 -13.18 13.60 -0.35
C ILE A 500 -12.60 14.87 -0.99
N VAL A 501 -11.54 15.43 -0.41
CA VAL A 501 -10.85 16.60 -0.98
C VAL A 501 -10.34 16.30 -2.39
N LEU A 502 -9.64 15.17 -2.57
CA LEU A 502 -9.10 14.76 -3.87
C LEU A 502 -10.19 14.51 -4.92
N ASN A 503 -11.31 13.89 -4.50
CA ASN A 503 -12.44 13.70 -5.41
C ASN A 503 -13.07 15.03 -5.84
N LYS A 504 -13.25 15.97 -4.92
CA LYS A 504 -13.79 17.31 -5.24
C LYS A 504 -12.85 18.14 -6.09
N THR A 505 -11.54 18.00 -5.91
CA THR A 505 -10.52 18.76 -6.65
C THR A 505 -10.25 18.19 -8.04
N TYR A 506 -10.08 16.89 -8.16
CA TYR A 506 -9.68 16.23 -9.42
C TYR A 506 -10.81 15.43 -10.07
N GLY A 507 -11.72 14.84 -9.26
CA GLY A 507 -12.74 13.90 -9.72
C GLY A 507 -12.16 12.57 -10.17
N PHE A 508 -12.42 11.49 -9.44
CA PHE A 508 -11.88 10.16 -9.81
C PHE A 508 -12.43 9.61 -11.13
N ALA A 509 -13.65 10.00 -11.50
CA ALA A 509 -14.25 9.63 -12.78
C ALA A 509 -13.67 10.41 -13.97
N SER A 510 -13.09 11.60 -13.75
CA SER A 510 -12.56 12.46 -14.83
C SER A 510 -11.23 11.96 -15.42
N GLY A 511 -10.55 11.04 -14.74
CA GLY A 511 -9.21 10.55 -15.12
C GLY A 511 -8.06 11.51 -14.81
N LYS A 512 -8.31 12.71 -14.24
CA LYS A 512 -7.25 13.64 -13.82
C LYS A 512 -6.40 13.06 -12.69
N LEU A 513 -6.99 12.26 -11.81
CA LEU A 513 -6.28 11.41 -10.87
C LEU A 513 -6.56 9.96 -11.23
N ALA A 514 -5.53 9.19 -11.51
CA ALA A 514 -5.65 7.88 -12.17
C ALA A 514 -6.47 6.85 -11.36
N ALA A 515 -6.38 6.88 -10.03
CA ALA A 515 -7.03 5.95 -9.10
C ALA A 515 -7.09 4.50 -9.63
N PRO A 516 -5.93 3.89 -10.02
CA PRO A 516 -5.95 2.67 -10.81
C PRO A 516 -6.70 1.53 -10.13
N GLN A 517 -6.44 1.26 -8.86
CA GLN A 517 -7.07 0.16 -8.12
C GLN A 517 -8.59 0.34 -8.01
N ALA A 518 -9.05 1.56 -7.68
CA ALA A 518 -10.47 1.85 -7.59
C ALA A 518 -11.18 1.70 -8.95
N ASN A 519 -10.53 2.08 -10.04
CA ASN A 519 -11.02 1.83 -11.39
C ASN A 519 -11.15 0.33 -11.70
N ALA A 520 -10.18 -0.51 -11.25
CA ALA A 520 -10.29 -1.95 -11.39
C ALA A 520 -11.49 -2.51 -10.62
N MET A 521 -11.68 -2.04 -9.39
CA MET A 521 -12.79 -2.50 -8.55
C MET A 521 -14.15 -2.11 -9.16
N ALA A 522 -14.29 -0.88 -9.66
CA ALA A 522 -15.48 -0.42 -10.36
C ALA A 522 -15.76 -1.27 -11.61
N ALA A 523 -14.73 -1.54 -12.42
CA ALA A 523 -14.84 -2.31 -13.65
C ALA A 523 -15.27 -3.76 -13.45
N VAL A 524 -14.95 -4.34 -12.28
CA VAL A 524 -15.35 -5.73 -11.94
C VAL A 524 -16.73 -5.77 -11.30
N ILE A 525 -17.04 -4.83 -10.42
CA ILE A 525 -18.26 -4.88 -9.60
C ILE A 525 -19.51 -4.54 -10.42
N ASP A 526 -19.39 -3.59 -11.34
CA ASP A 526 -20.52 -3.14 -12.17
C ASP A 526 -21.13 -4.30 -12.97
N PRO A 527 -20.40 -5.04 -13.81
CA PRO A 527 -20.99 -6.16 -14.55
C PRO A 527 -21.44 -7.31 -13.66
N LEU A 528 -20.77 -7.58 -12.54
CA LEU A 528 -21.19 -8.63 -11.62
C LEU A 528 -22.54 -8.34 -10.96
N MET A 529 -22.81 -7.09 -10.61
CA MET A 529 -24.02 -6.70 -9.88
C MET A 529 -25.19 -6.33 -10.78
N ASN A 530 -24.94 -5.83 -11.99
CA ASN A 530 -25.98 -5.41 -12.93
C ASN A 530 -26.29 -6.46 -14.01
N GLY A 531 -25.50 -7.54 -14.09
CA GLY A 531 -25.65 -8.55 -15.14
C GLY A 531 -25.33 -8.03 -16.55
N VAL A 532 -24.70 -6.86 -16.66
CA VAL A 532 -24.20 -6.31 -17.93
C VAL A 532 -22.98 -7.14 -18.34
N GLY A 533 -22.79 -7.35 -19.64
CA GLY A 533 -21.69 -8.15 -20.14
C GLY A 533 -20.33 -7.66 -19.59
N ALA A 534 -19.61 -8.57 -18.94
CA ALA A 534 -18.22 -8.32 -18.56
C ALA A 534 -17.29 -8.92 -19.61
N PRO A 535 -16.08 -8.40 -19.77
CA PRO A 535 -15.08 -8.96 -20.68
C PRO A 535 -14.48 -10.27 -20.11
N TRP A 536 -15.34 -11.27 -19.84
CA TRP A 536 -14.94 -12.55 -19.21
C TRP A 536 -13.84 -13.26 -19.98
N ILE A 537 -13.82 -13.13 -21.32
CA ILE A 537 -12.77 -13.70 -22.16
C ILE A 537 -11.44 -13.04 -21.85
N LEU A 538 -11.40 -11.73 -21.74
CA LEU A 538 -10.17 -10.97 -21.41
C LEU A 538 -9.70 -11.26 -19.98
N TYR A 539 -10.62 -11.37 -19.03
CA TYR A 539 -10.30 -11.82 -17.65
C TYR A 539 -9.76 -13.25 -17.65
N GLY A 540 -10.34 -14.16 -18.44
CA GLY A 540 -9.85 -15.53 -18.60
C GLY A 540 -8.45 -15.61 -19.20
N ILE A 541 -8.16 -14.80 -20.22
CA ILE A 541 -6.79 -14.69 -20.80
C ILE A 541 -5.80 -14.21 -19.74
N GLY A 542 -6.13 -13.18 -18.98
CA GLY A 542 -5.30 -12.68 -17.88
C GLY A 542 -5.06 -13.73 -16.80
N ALA A 543 -6.09 -14.48 -16.44
CA ALA A 543 -6.00 -15.59 -15.48
C ALA A 543 -5.06 -16.71 -15.98
N LEU A 544 -5.16 -17.09 -17.25
CA LEU A 544 -4.26 -18.06 -17.87
C LEU A 544 -2.81 -17.57 -17.88
N ILE A 545 -2.57 -16.30 -18.24
CA ILE A 545 -1.25 -15.70 -18.18
C ILE A 545 -0.67 -15.79 -16.77
N ALA A 546 -1.46 -15.47 -15.74
CA ALA A 546 -1.02 -15.55 -14.35
C ALA A 546 -0.65 -16.97 -13.93
N ILE A 547 -1.41 -17.99 -14.36
CA ILE A 547 -1.10 -19.41 -14.10
C ILE A 547 0.22 -19.80 -14.77
N VAL A 548 0.42 -19.43 -16.04
CA VAL A 548 1.66 -19.72 -16.77
C VAL A 548 2.86 -19.06 -16.10
N LEU A 549 2.75 -17.78 -15.74
CA LEU A 549 3.81 -17.05 -15.04
C LEU A 549 4.17 -17.71 -13.72
N ASP A 550 3.17 -18.13 -12.95
CA ASP A 550 3.39 -18.83 -11.67
C ASP A 550 4.10 -20.18 -11.86
N ARG A 551 3.74 -20.94 -12.88
CA ARG A 551 4.43 -22.19 -13.25
C ARG A 551 5.89 -21.95 -13.70
N CYS A 552 6.17 -20.80 -14.30
CA CYS A 552 7.53 -20.36 -14.66
C CYS A 552 8.29 -19.74 -13.49
N HIS A 553 7.75 -19.72 -12.27
CA HIS A 553 8.34 -19.08 -11.08
C HIS A 553 8.54 -17.56 -11.23
N ILE A 554 7.76 -16.93 -12.09
CA ILE A 554 7.71 -15.48 -12.28
C ILE A 554 6.60 -14.93 -11.37
N PRO A 555 6.82 -13.82 -10.64
CA PRO A 555 5.81 -13.24 -9.75
C PRO A 555 4.61 -12.72 -10.55
N ALA A 556 3.59 -13.56 -10.72
CA ALA A 556 2.41 -13.29 -11.54
C ALA A 556 1.70 -11.98 -11.16
N LEU A 557 1.61 -11.68 -9.84
CA LEU A 557 0.99 -10.44 -9.36
C LEU A 557 1.74 -9.20 -9.85
N ALA A 558 3.08 -9.20 -9.85
CA ALA A 558 3.86 -8.05 -10.30
C ALA A 558 3.67 -7.78 -11.80
N VAL A 559 3.68 -8.83 -12.63
CA VAL A 559 3.44 -8.71 -14.07
C VAL A 559 2.00 -8.25 -14.34
N ALA A 560 1.02 -8.84 -13.67
CA ALA A 560 -0.40 -8.48 -13.82
C ALA A 560 -0.70 -7.03 -13.40
N LEU A 561 -0.05 -6.54 -12.33
CA LEU A 561 -0.10 -5.13 -11.95
C LEU A 561 0.47 -4.23 -13.06
N GLY A 562 1.57 -4.63 -13.66
CA GLY A 562 2.15 -3.92 -14.81
C GLY A 562 1.22 -3.87 -16.02
N MET A 563 0.50 -4.96 -16.29
CA MET A 563 -0.49 -5.01 -17.36
C MET A 563 -1.70 -4.11 -17.12
N PHE A 564 -2.00 -3.82 -15.86
CA PHE A 564 -3.17 -3.05 -15.46
C PHE A 564 -2.88 -1.56 -15.24
N ILE A 565 -1.75 -1.24 -14.61
CA ILE A 565 -1.34 0.14 -14.31
C ILE A 565 -0.85 0.83 -15.58
N PRO A 566 -1.20 2.12 -15.84
CA PRO A 566 -0.72 2.86 -16.99
C PRO A 566 0.80 2.87 -17.13
N LEU A 567 1.30 2.83 -18.37
CA LEU A 567 2.72 2.73 -18.70
C LEU A 567 3.57 3.83 -18.05
N GLU A 568 3.07 5.06 -18.04
CA GLU A 568 3.74 6.23 -17.49
C GLU A 568 4.10 6.08 -16.01
N LEU A 569 3.37 5.29 -15.25
CA LEU A 569 3.62 5.06 -13.83
C LEU A 569 4.57 3.89 -13.56
N ASN A 570 4.70 2.96 -14.50
CA ASN A 570 5.55 1.77 -14.36
C ASN A 570 6.99 2.02 -14.81
N VAL A 571 7.20 2.83 -15.85
CA VAL A 571 8.56 3.14 -16.37
C VAL A 571 9.47 3.78 -15.32
N PRO A 572 9.04 4.78 -14.52
CA PRO A 572 9.88 5.37 -13.50
C PRO A 572 10.33 4.39 -12.41
N LEU A 573 9.58 3.31 -12.18
CA LEU A 573 9.97 2.26 -11.23
C LEU A 573 11.28 1.58 -11.67
N VAL A 574 11.43 1.32 -12.98
CA VAL A 574 12.70 0.76 -13.51
C VAL A 574 13.83 1.77 -13.37
N VAL A 575 13.57 3.05 -13.62
CA VAL A 575 14.59 4.10 -13.47
C VAL A 575 15.07 4.15 -12.01
N GLY A 576 14.16 4.19 -11.04
CA GLY A 576 14.49 4.15 -9.62
C GLY A 576 15.22 2.87 -9.20
N GLY A 577 14.74 1.71 -9.69
CA GLY A 577 15.38 0.41 -9.47
C GLY A 577 16.78 0.31 -10.07
N ALA A 578 16.99 0.89 -11.25
CA ALA A 578 18.31 0.97 -11.91
C ALA A 578 19.27 1.86 -11.10
N ILE A 579 18.78 2.97 -10.52
CA ILE A 579 19.59 3.79 -9.62
C ILE A 579 20.00 2.98 -8.38
N ASN A 580 19.07 2.21 -7.79
CA ASN A 580 19.36 1.34 -6.66
C ASN A 580 20.49 0.36 -7.02
N TRP A 581 20.31 -0.40 -8.10
CA TRP A 581 21.33 -1.34 -8.59
C TRP A 581 22.68 -0.65 -8.84
N PHE A 582 22.68 0.48 -9.54
CA PHE A 582 23.90 1.23 -9.88
C PHE A 582 24.65 1.70 -8.62
N VAL A 583 23.93 2.19 -7.63
CA VAL A 583 24.51 2.75 -6.39
C VAL A 583 25.06 1.64 -5.50
N THR A 584 24.40 0.47 -5.46
CA THR A 584 24.75 -0.64 -4.57
C THR A 584 25.73 -1.63 -5.16
N SER A 585 26.04 -1.56 -6.46
CA SER A 585 26.93 -2.51 -7.14
C SER A 585 28.29 -1.94 -7.56
N ARG A 586 28.51 -0.63 -7.46
CA ARG A 586 29.66 0.05 -8.07
C ARG A 586 30.97 -0.05 -7.29
N SER A 587 30.95 -0.31 -5.99
CA SER A 587 32.15 -0.45 -5.19
C SER A 587 32.58 -1.91 -5.07
N LYS A 588 33.90 -2.15 -5.00
CA LYS A 588 34.44 -3.46 -4.63
C LYS A 588 34.27 -3.76 -3.15
N ASP A 589 34.02 -2.74 -2.33
CA ASP A 589 33.81 -2.83 -0.89
C ASP A 589 32.30 -2.93 -0.61
N GLU A 590 31.86 -4.08 -0.10
CA GLU A 590 30.46 -4.36 0.24
C GLU A 590 29.91 -3.43 1.33
N ALA A 591 30.75 -3.00 2.28
CA ALA A 591 30.33 -2.09 3.34
C ALA A 591 29.98 -0.71 2.77
N ILE A 592 30.73 -0.22 1.76
CA ILE A 592 30.42 1.02 1.05
C ILE A 592 29.13 0.87 0.25
N ASN A 593 28.94 -0.24 -0.44
CA ASN A 593 27.70 -0.50 -1.21
C ASN A 593 26.48 -0.54 -0.29
N LYS A 594 26.58 -1.20 0.85
CA LYS A 594 25.53 -1.25 1.86
C LYS A 594 25.20 0.15 2.41
N ALA A 595 26.22 0.92 2.81
CA ALA A 595 26.03 2.28 3.32
C ALA A 595 25.39 3.22 2.28
N ARG A 596 25.74 3.09 0.99
CA ARG A 596 25.11 3.82 -0.11
C ARG A 596 23.66 3.39 -0.31
N GLY A 597 23.37 2.09 -0.22
CA GLY A 597 22.01 1.55 -0.31
C GLY A 597 21.12 2.09 0.81
N GLU A 598 21.59 2.05 2.05
CA GLU A 598 20.87 2.61 3.21
C GLU A 598 20.60 4.11 3.02
N LYS A 599 21.61 4.89 2.64
CA LYS A 599 21.45 6.32 2.36
C LYS A 599 20.50 6.58 1.20
N GLY A 600 20.55 5.77 0.15
CA GLY A 600 19.62 5.85 -0.98
C GLY A 600 18.17 5.58 -0.58
N THR A 601 17.95 4.62 0.32
CA THR A 601 16.61 4.34 0.89
C THR A 601 16.07 5.55 1.67
N LEU A 602 16.92 6.25 2.42
CA LEU A 602 16.53 7.49 3.12
C LEU A 602 16.12 8.59 2.14
N ILE A 603 16.91 8.77 1.07
CA ILE A 603 16.63 9.76 0.02
C ILE A 603 15.32 9.42 -0.71
N ALA A 604 15.13 8.15 -1.08
CA ALA A 604 13.92 7.66 -1.72
C ALA A 604 12.68 7.88 -0.84
N SER A 605 12.78 7.53 0.45
CA SER A 605 11.71 7.77 1.43
C SER A 605 11.40 9.26 1.60
N GLY A 606 12.43 10.13 1.55
CA GLY A 606 12.26 11.57 1.53
C GLY A 606 11.48 12.03 0.29
N PHE A 607 11.86 11.60 -0.90
CA PHE A 607 11.16 11.93 -2.14
C PHE A 607 9.69 11.50 -2.11
N ILE A 608 9.43 10.28 -1.65
CA ILE A 608 8.06 9.76 -1.51
C ILE A 608 7.24 10.62 -0.56
N ALA A 609 7.74 10.82 0.66
CA ALA A 609 7.03 11.56 1.68
C ALA A 609 6.84 13.03 1.28
N GLY A 610 7.92 13.69 0.82
CA GLY A 610 7.88 15.09 0.40
C GLY A 610 6.97 15.33 -0.79
N GLY A 611 7.13 14.56 -1.86
CA GLY A 611 6.31 14.69 -3.07
C GLY A 611 4.83 14.40 -2.81
N ALA A 612 4.53 13.34 -2.05
CA ALA A 612 3.16 13.02 -1.71
C ALA A 612 2.49 14.08 -0.81
N LEU A 613 3.20 14.59 0.21
CA LEU A 613 2.68 15.66 1.07
C LEU A 613 2.44 16.96 0.30
N MET A 614 3.37 17.35 -0.56
CA MET A 614 3.20 18.56 -1.37
C MET A 614 2.11 18.38 -2.43
N GLY A 615 1.87 17.16 -2.92
CA GLY A 615 0.70 16.84 -3.73
C GLY A 615 -0.63 17.07 -2.99
N VAL A 616 -0.71 16.70 -1.71
CA VAL A 616 -1.87 17.02 -0.86
C VAL A 616 -2.02 18.52 -0.65
N VAL A 617 -0.91 19.23 -0.39
CA VAL A 617 -0.92 20.70 -0.25
C VAL A 617 -1.42 21.35 -1.54
N SER A 618 -0.93 20.92 -2.71
CA SER A 618 -1.42 21.39 -4.02
C SER A 618 -2.92 21.17 -4.18
N ALA A 619 -3.41 19.98 -3.80
CA ALA A 619 -4.84 19.65 -3.85
C ALA A 619 -5.67 20.55 -2.92
N LEU A 620 -5.17 20.83 -1.71
CA LEU A 620 -5.84 21.73 -0.76
C LEU A 620 -5.90 23.18 -1.27
N LEU A 621 -4.83 23.68 -1.89
CA LEU A 621 -4.81 25.00 -2.51
C LEU A 621 -5.88 25.11 -3.62
N LYS A 622 -5.91 24.14 -4.52
CA LYS A 622 -6.94 24.08 -5.60
C LYS A 622 -8.36 23.94 -5.03
N PHE A 623 -8.53 23.13 -3.99
CA PHE A 623 -9.82 23.00 -3.29
C PHE A 623 -10.28 24.32 -2.67
N GLY A 624 -9.35 25.12 -2.14
CA GLY A 624 -9.58 26.48 -1.62
C GLY A 624 -9.77 27.55 -2.70
N GLY A 625 -9.78 27.19 -4.00
CA GLY A 625 -9.92 28.12 -5.12
C GLY A 625 -8.65 28.90 -5.46
N ILE A 626 -7.49 28.47 -4.95
CA ILE A 626 -6.20 29.10 -5.26
C ILE A 626 -5.57 28.35 -6.43
N GLU A 627 -5.72 28.91 -7.64
CA GLU A 627 -5.09 28.39 -8.85
C GLU A 627 -3.84 29.21 -9.18
N LEU A 628 -2.69 28.57 -9.07
CA LEU A 628 -1.37 29.15 -9.33
C LEU A 628 -0.73 28.62 -10.61
N SER A 629 -1.48 27.85 -11.39
CA SER A 629 -0.97 27.20 -12.60
C SER A 629 -0.74 28.20 -13.74
N ILE A 630 0.33 27.96 -14.52
CA ILE A 630 0.56 28.65 -15.79
C ILE A 630 -0.57 28.26 -16.78
N ALA A 631 -0.81 29.11 -17.79
CA ALA A 631 -1.87 28.94 -18.76
C ALA A 631 -1.84 27.56 -19.46
N ASP A 632 -3.03 26.99 -19.74
CA ASP A 632 -3.23 25.68 -20.37
C ASP A 632 -2.51 25.53 -21.72
N THR A 633 -2.24 26.64 -22.42
CA THR A 633 -1.46 26.67 -23.68
C THR A 633 -0.02 26.17 -23.52
N TRP A 634 0.58 26.32 -22.35
CA TRP A 634 1.93 25.82 -22.06
C TRP A 634 1.92 24.29 -21.87
N TRP A 635 0.88 23.73 -21.27
CA TRP A 635 0.76 22.29 -21.05
C TRP A 635 0.67 21.48 -22.34
N SER A 636 0.03 22.03 -23.36
CA SER A 636 -0.09 21.43 -24.69
C SER A 636 1.18 21.63 -25.53
N ASN A 637 2.17 22.38 -25.07
CA ASN A 637 3.39 22.66 -25.81
C ASN A 637 4.41 21.52 -25.66
N PRO A 638 4.94 20.97 -26.75
CA PRO A 638 6.00 19.96 -26.72
C PRO A 638 7.22 20.34 -25.87
N LEU A 639 7.54 21.65 -25.77
CA LEU A 639 8.63 22.15 -24.92
C LEU A 639 8.40 21.88 -23.43
N SER A 640 7.17 21.87 -22.97
CA SER A 640 6.82 21.55 -21.58
C SER A 640 7.20 20.10 -21.23
N GLU A 641 6.96 19.14 -22.13
CA GLU A 641 7.34 17.75 -21.94
C GLU A 641 8.86 17.54 -22.05
N MET A 642 9.54 18.24 -22.96
CA MET A 642 11.00 18.22 -23.04
C MET A 642 11.67 18.80 -21.79
N THR A 643 11.09 19.87 -21.24
CA THR A 643 11.55 20.46 -19.98
C THR A 643 11.37 19.47 -18.82
N SER A 644 10.28 18.71 -18.80
CA SER A 644 10.04 17.69 -17.77
C SER A 644 11.11 16.60 -17.80
N LEU A 645 11.49 16.14 -18.98
CA LEU A 645 12.55 15.14 -19.13
C LEU A 645 13.91 15.67 -18.64
N LEU A 646 14.25 16.91 -18.96
CA LEU A 646 15.47 17.56 -18.48
C LEU A 646 15.49 17.68 -16.97
N ALA A 647 14.39 18.16 -16.37
CA ALA A 647 14.23 18.28 -14.93
C ALA A 647 14.36 16.91 -14.24
N TYR A 648 13.79 15.85 -14.85
CA TYR A 648 13.89 14.48 -14.35
C TYR A 648 15.33 13.96 -14.38
N VAL A 649 16.07 14.20 -15.45
CA VAL A 649 17.50 13.85 -15.53
C VAL A 649 18.30 14.57 -14.44
N CYS A 650 18.03 15.85 -14.21
CA CYS A 650 18.66 16.61 -13.11
C CYS A 650 18.35 15.98 -11.74
N LEU A 651 17.10 15.55 -11.53
CA LEU A 651 16.67 14.87 -10.30
C LEU A 651 17.40 13.53 -10.11
N ILE A 652 17.56 12.72 -11.17
CA ILE A 652 18.33 11.47 -11.17
C ILE A 652 19.79 11.75 -10.81
N CYS A 653 20.42 12.75 -11.42
CA CYS A 653 21.79 13.16 -11.12
C CYS A 653 21.95 13.59 -9.65
N TYR A 654 20.99 14.38 -9.14
CA TYR A 654 20.96 14.74 -7.72
C TYR A 654 20.88 13.50 -6.83
N PHE A 655 19.97 12.56 -7.12
CA PHE A 655 19.79 11.33 -6.36
C PHE A 655 21.10 10.54 -6.27
N ILE A 656 21.72 10.25 -7.41
CA ILE A 656 22.99 9.51 -7.50
C ILE A 656 24.12 10.23 -6.75
N LYS A 657 24.20 11.57 -6.86
CA LYS A 657 25.21 12.37 -6.15
C LYS A 657 24.99 12.35 -4.64
N ALA A 658 23.73 12.46 -4.21
CA ALA A 658 23.36 12.50 -2.80
C ALA A 658 23.58 11.17 -2.08
N THR A 659 23.53 10.02 -2.78
CA THR A 659 23.84 8.70 -2.22
C THR A 659 25.31 8.46 -1.95
N ARG A 660 26.23 9.30 -2.49
CA ARG A 660 27.66 9.11 -2.27
C ARG A 660 27.99 9.19 -0.77
N VAL A 661 28.77 8.24 -0.33
CA VAL A 661 29.36 8.20 1.03
C VAL A 661 30.83 8.53 0.86
N LYS A 662 31.34 9.50 1.63
CA LYS A 662 32.80 9.75 1.72
C LYS A 662 33.44 8.57 2.44
N LYS A 663 34.61 8.15 1.97
CA LYS A 663 35.45 7.17 2.66
C LYS A 663 35.79 7.61 4.06
#